data_eda1bcfce4c8a769f53a048fd771cb42
#
_entry.id   eda1bcfce4c8a769f53a048fd771cb42
#
_cell.length_a   1.000
_cell.length_b   1.000
_cell.length_c   1.000
_cell.angle_alpha   90.00
_cell.angle_beta   90.00
_cell.angle_gamma   90.00
#
_symmetry.space_group_name_H-M   'P 1'
#
loop_
_entity.id
_entity.type
_entity.pdbx_description
1 polymer ?
#
loop_
_entity_poly.entity_id
_entity_poly.type
_entity_poly.pdbx_seq_one_letter_code
_entity_poly.pdbx_strand_id
1 'polypeptide(L)'
;TDPYSVALTVDSTRSVAVNMDNPSIAPSEWTDSKAPVIEDDAQRSIYELHVRDFSAADTSVPEYMRGTYMAFTQFESNGMRHLDELARAGMNTVHLLPTFDIATIPEKRAEQKTPAIPEDAGPASEEQQAAVSAVADQDAYNWGYDPLHWMAPEGSYATSSHQNGGARVREFRSMVGGLHSIGMQVVLDQVYNHTPAAGQDAHSVLDRVVPGYYQRLSASGEVETSTCCSNVATENVMSERLMIDSMIHWAKYYHVDGFRFDLMGHHPAEEMKRAKEALSQLTLEKDGVDGSRLYIYGEGWNFGEVANNALFTQATQGQLDGTGIGAFNDRLRDAVHGGGPFDEDHRVFQGFGSGAFSDFNGLDTRSDAERRADYLHRVDLVKLGLAGNLKDYTLTTYDGQTVKGSQLDYNGQGAGFASQPAENVNYVDAHDNETLFDLVTYKMPADAPMENRVRMSLISQASVALSQSPSFWASGTEMLRSKSLDRDSYNSGDYYNAIDWTMHDNGFGHGLPVKSKNGAAWDHMRPLLENPDLKPSPEQIDTSSEIAMDFLRVRSSSRLFTLGSADLIRSKVTFPNSGEGAVDGTIIMLINDEAGAGTDVDAKLDGALVVFNASGESVTTAVEGLSGRVFKLHEAQANGSDETVKGASFDAKTGSVTVPARTVAVFTQAA
;
A
#
# COMPACT_ATOMS: atom_id res chain seq x y z
N THR A 1 17.54 27.84 -8.03
CA THR A 1 18.06 26.47 -8.14
C THR A 1 17.65 25.85 -9.47
N ASP A 2 18.38 24.82 -9.90
CA ASP A 2 18.22 24.19 -11.20
C ASP A 2 17.27 22.99 -11.11
N PRO A 3 16.23 22.87 -11.94
CA PRO A 3 15.34 21.71 -11.97
C PRO A 3 16.08 20.36 -12.21
N TYR A 4 17.24 20.42 -12.88
CA TYR A 4 18.09 19.25 -13.12
C TYR A 4 19.16 19.02 -12.04
N SER A 5 19.04 19.64 -10.86
CA SER A 5 19.95 19.39 -9.75
C SER A 5 19.90 17.93 -9.34
N VAL A 6 21.03 17.22 -9.44
CA VAL A 6 21.18 15.81 -9.01
C VAL A 6 21.73 15.69 -7.60
N ALA A 7 22.29 16.76 -7.07
CA ALA A 7 22.79 16.89 -5.72
C ALA A 7 22.70 18.34 -5.24
N LEU A 8 22.52 18.52 -3.95
CA LEU A 8 22.29 19.80 -3.32
C LEU A 8 23.17 19.96 -2.07
N THR A 9 23.41 21.21 -1.68
CA THR A 9 23.88 21.50 -0.33
C THR A 9 22.72 21.36 0.66
N VAL A 10 23.03 21.23 1.94
CA VAL A 10 22.03 21.21 3.01
C VAL A 10 21.08 22.41 2.89
N ASP A 11 19.81 22.20 3.19
CA ASP A 11 18.70 23.15 3.02
C ASP A 11 18.48 23.61 1.56
N SER A 12 18.99 22.83 0.60
CA SER A 12 18.73 23.02 -0.85
C SER A 12 19.12 24.40 -1.39
N THR A 13 20.11 25.05 -0.75
CA THR A 13 20.48 26.43 -1.08
C THR A 13 21.31 26.54 -2.36
N ARG A 14 22.02 25.48 -2.73
CA ARG A 14 22.88 25.44 -3.93
C ARG A 14 22.85 24.06 -4.58
N SER A 15 22.87 24.05 -5.91
CA SER A 15 23.14 22.85 -6.68
C SER A 15 24.62 22.47 -6.56
N VAL A 16 24.90 21.17 -6.50
CA VAL A 16 26.26 20.64 -6.47
C VAL A 16 26.48 19.78 -7.70
N ALA A 17 27.54 20.09 -8.46
CA ALA A 17 27.95 19.24 -9.58
C ALA A 17 28.60 17.96 -9.02
N VAL A 18 28.06 16.83 -9.38
CA VAL A 18 28.53 15.52 -8.95
C VAL A 18 28.72 14.62 -10.17
N ASN A 19 29.88 13.98 -10.25
CA ASN A 19 30.05 12.87 -11.19
C ASN A 19 29.40 11.62 -10.58
N MET A 20 28.23 11.25 -11.10
CA MET A 20 27.45 10.09 -10.61
C MET A 20 28.16 8.75 -10.78
N ASP A 21 29.16 8.68 -11.68
CA ASP A 21 29.97 7.49 -11.90
C ASP A 21 31.24 7.43 -11.03
N ASN A 22 31.42 8.41 -10.14
CA ASN A 22 32.57 8.44 -9.24
C ASN A 22 32.53 7.27 -8.24
N PRO A 23 33.54 6.37 -8.24
CA PRO A 23 33.58 5.25 -7.30
C PRO A 23 33.50 5.63 -5.80
N SER A 24 33.93 6.84 -5.45
CA SER A 24 33.90 7.30 -4.04
C SER A 24 32.48 7.45 -3.48
N ILE A 25 31.47 7.56 -4.34
CA ILE A 25 30.05 7.63 -3.97
C ILE A 25 29.27 6.38 -4.38
N ALA A 26 29.98 5.29 -4.67
CA ALA A 26 29.42 3.97 -4.97
C ALA A 26 29.80 2.97 -3.85
N PRO A 27 29.03 2.91 -2.76
CA PRO A 27 29.36 2.04 -1.63
C PRO A 27 29.24 0.56 -2.01
N SER A 28 30.03 -0.31 -1.37
CA SER A 28 30.09 -1.73 -1.70
C SER A 28 28.76 -2.44 -1.50
N GLU A 29 27.99 -2.08 -0.49
CA GLU A 29 26.65 -2.63 -0.24
C GLU A 29 25.68 -2.36 -1.40
N TRP A 30 25.92 -1.34 -2.19
CA TRP A 30 25.13 -1.02 -3.39
C TRP A 30 25.70 -1.68 -4.65
N THR A 31 27.03 -1.65 -4.84
CA THR A 31 27.67 -2.22 -6.03
C THR A 31 27.66 -3.75 -6.04
N ASP A 32 27.73 -4.37 -4.87
CA ASP A 32 27.84 -5.82 -4.72
C ASP A 32 26.49 -6.51 -4.53
N SER A 33 25.44 -5.76 -4.17
CA SER A 33 24.09 -6.29 -4.06
C SER A 33 23.37 -6.30 -5.41
N LYS A 34 22.41 -7.21 -5.53
CA LYS A 34 21.54 -7.29 -6.71
C LYS A 34 20.10 -7.33 -6.24
N ALA A 35 19.24 -6.61 -6.96
CA ALA A 35 17.80 -6.72 -6.76
C ALA A 35 17.32 -8.15 -7.00
N PRO A 36 16.37 -8.66 -6.21
CA PRO A 36 15.75 -9.94 -6.54
C PRO A 36 15.04 -9.85 -7.88
N VAL A 37 15.03 -10.96 -8.62
CA VAL A 37 14.28 -11.04 -9.88
C VAL A 37 12.83 -11.36 -9.58
N ILE A 38 11.92 -10.52 -10.07
CA ILE A 38 10.48 -10.77 -10.06
C ILE A 38 10.07 -11.02 -11.51
N GLU A 39 9.65 -12.24 -11.80
CA GLU A 39 9.38 -12.67 -13.17
C GLU A 39 8.13 -12.03 -13.76
N ASP A 40 7.13 -11.77 -12.92
CA ASP A 40 5.84 -11.20 -13.29
C ASP A 40 5.39 -10.21 -12.23
N ASP A 41 4.95 -9.02 -12.65
CA ASP A 41 4.54 -7.98 -11.71
C ASP A 41 3.34 -8.37 -10.84
N ALA A 42 2.50 -9.33 -11.28
CA ALA A 42 1.44 -9.89 -10.45
C ALA A 42 1.97 -10.58 -9.18
N GLN A 43 3.24 -11.02 -9.19
CA GLN A 43 3.88 -11.64 -8.01
C GLN A 43 4.33 -10.64 -6.96
N ARG A 44 4.22 -9.33 -7.22
CA ARG A 44 4.67 -8.33 -6.27
C ARG A 44 3.84 -8.37 -5.00
N SER A 45 4.55 -8.40 -3.89
CA SER A 45 4.05 -8.12 -2.56
C SER A 45 4.81 -6.89 -2.06
N ILE A 46 4.08 -5.78 -1.94
CA ILE A 46 4.65 -4.44 -1.72
C ILE A 46 4.41 -4.02 -0.27
N TYR A 47 5.44 -3.49 0.35
CA TYR A 47 5.40 -2.94 1.71
C TYR A 47 5.71 -1.44 1.64
N GLU A 48 4.70 -0.60 1.87
CA GLU A 48 4.85 0.86 1.87
C GLU A 48 5.49 1.34 3.16
N LEU A 49 6.59 2.07 3.07
CA LEU A 49 7.41 2.44 4.22
C LEU A 49 7.95 3.88 4.07
N HIS A 50 7.93 4.63 5.16
CA HIS A 50 8.53 5.95 5.24
C HIS A 50 9.95 5.83 5.83
N VAL A 51 10.93 6.47 5.21
CA VAL A 51 12.35 6.35 5.63
C VAL A 51 12.54 6.73 7.09
N ARG A 52 11.93 7.82 7.56
CA ARG A 52 12.07 8.24 8.94
C ARG A 52 11.32 7.32 9.91
N ASP A 53 10.09 6.95 9.60
CA ASP A 53 9.27 6.07 10.45
C ASP A 53 9.97 4.74 10.73
N PHE A 54 10.72 4.26 9.76
CA PHE A 54 11.42 2.98 9.84
C PHE A 54 12.33 2.88 11.08
N SER A 55 13.05 3.96 11.40
CA SER A 55 14.08 3.85 12.45
C SER A 55 14.07 4.98 13.49
N ALA A 56 13.20 5.97 13.36
CA ALA A 56 13.20 7.11 14.30
C ALA A 56 13.06 6.68 15.77
N ALA A 57 12.26 5.65 16.03
CA ALA A 57 12.03 5.09 17.37
C ALA A 57 12.80 3.79 17.64
N ASP A 58 13.60 3.31 16.71
CA ASP A 58 14.34 2.05 16.86
C ASP A 58 15.67 2.26 17.59
N THR A 59 15.68 1.98 18.91
CA THR A 59 16.85 2.16 19.75
C THR A 59 17.97 1.16 19.47
N SER A 60 17.72 0.12 18.68
CA SER A 60 18.75 -0.81 18.21
C SER A 60 19.59 -0.23 17.05
N VAL A 61 19.11 0.86 16.43
CA VAL A 61 19.88 1.64 15.45
C VAL A 61 20.71 2.70 16.18
N PRO A 62 22.01 2.90 15.83
CA PRO A 62 22.81 3.99 16.38
C PRO A 62 22.10 5.35 16.22
N GLU A 63 22.11 6.17 17.26
CA GLU A 63 21.33 7.42 17.32
C GLU A 63 21.53 8.32 16.10
N TYR A 64 22.79 8.47 15.62
CA TYR A 64 23.10 9.31 14.47
C TYR A 64 22.55 8.79 13.13
N MET A 65 22.17 7.51 13.08
CA MET A 65 21.58 6.87 11.89
C MET A 65 20.06 6.79 11.94
N ARG A 66 19.43 7.00 13.11
CA ARG A 66 17.97 6.90 13.23
C ARG A 66 17.27 7.92 12.34
N GLY A 67 16.24 7.47 11.63
CA GLY A 67 15.47 8.29 10.70
C GLY A 67 16.21 8.60 9.40
N THR A 68 17.30 7.91 9.10
CA THR A 68 18.12 8.16 7.90
C THR A 68 18.22 6.95 6.98
N TYR A 69 18.74 7.18 5.77
CA TYR A 69 19.06 6.12 4.79
C TYR A 69 19.96 5.02 5.42
N MET A 70 20.88 5.40 6.28
CA MET A 70 21.88 4.47 6.83
C MET A 70 21.30 3.45 7.81
N ALA A 71 20.10 3.68 8.34
CA ALA A 71 19.41 2.69 9.16
C ALA A 71 19.16 1.38 8.40
N PHE A 72 18.98 1.45 7.09
CA PHE A 72 18.76 0.28 6.23
C PHE A 72 20.03 -0.56 6.00
N THR A 73 21.18 -0.13 6.51
CA THR A 73 22.42 -0.89 6.52
C THR A 73 22.69 -1.58 7.87
N GLN A 74 21.83 -1.35 8.85
CA GLN A 74 21.94 -1.91 10.20
C GLN A 74 21.15 -3.23 10.28
N PHE A 75 21.70 -4.31 9.70
CA PHE A 75 21.01 -5.58 9.51
C PHE A 75 20.59 -6.26 10.82
N GLU A 76 21.27 -5.97 11.92
CA GLU A 76 20.93 -6.51 13.24
C GLU A 76 19.90 -5.65 14.00
N SER A 77 19.46 -4.55 13.42
CA SER A 77 18.42 -3.72 14.03
C SER A 77 17.06 -4.43 14.01
N ASN A 78 16.18 -4.04 14.93
CA ASN A 78 14.83 -4.59 14.99
C ASN A 78 14.06 -4.40 13.68
N GLY A 79 14.17 -3.22 13.07
CA GLY A 79 13.50 -2.92 11.80
C GLY A 79 14.01 -3.78 10.66
N MET A 80 15.33 -3.89 10.47
CA MET A 80 15.89 -4.70 9.39
C MET A 80 15.66 -6.19 9.58
N ARG A 81 15.68 -6.69 10.82
CA ARG A 81 15.30 -8.09 11.10
C ARG A 81 13.84 -8.37 10.71
N HIS A 82 12.94 -7.45 11.02
CA HIS A 82 11.55 -7.60 10.64
C HIS A 82 11.35 -7.57 9.11
N LEU A 83 12.03 -6.67 8.40
CA LEU A 83 12.00 -6.65 6.93
C LEU A 83 12.58 -7.94 6.33
N ASP A 84 13.64 -8.49 6.91
CA ASP A 84 14.21 -9.77 6.48
C ASP A 84 13.24 -10.94 6.69
N GLU A 85 12.52 -10.97 7.81
CA GLU A 85 11.45 -11.95 8.06
C GLU A 85 10.31 -11.83 7.05
N LEU A 86 9.86 -10.61 6.74
CA LEU A 86 8.86 -10.36 5.70
C LEU A 86 9.36 -10.84 4.33
N ALA A 87 10.62 -10.57 3.98
CA ALA A 87 11.21 -11.01 2.72
C ALA A 87 11.25 -12.54 2.62
N ARG A 88 11.63 -13.23 3.67
CA ARG A 88 11.64 -14.70 3.74
C ARG A 88 10.24 -15.29 3.64
N ALA A 89 9.23 -14.58 4.15
CA ALA A 89 7.83 -14.99 4.02
C ALA A 89 7.26 -14.76 2.60
N GLY A 90 7.89 -13.90 1.79
CA GLY A 90 7.47 -13.64 0.42
C GLY A 90 7.24 -12.18 0.04
N MET A 91 7.36 -11.24 0.99
CA MET A 91 7.39 -9.81 0.65
C MET A 91 8.62 -9.54 -0.21
N ASN A 92 8.46 -8.88 -1.35
CA ASN A 92 9.55 -8.75 -2.31
C ASN A 92 9.79 -7.33 -2.81
N THR A 93 9.00 -6.35 -2.37
CA THR A 93 9.11 -4.97 -2.82
C THR A 93 8.85 -4.02 -1.65
N VAL A 94 9.75 -3.06 -1.45
CA VAL A 94 9.53 -1.92 -0.55
C VAL A 94 9.22 -0.70 -1.40
N HIS A 95 8.08 -0.07 -1.12
CA HIS A 95 7.71 1.24 -1.67
C HIS A 95 8.04 2.29 -0.61
N LEU A 96 9.01 3.13 -0.90
CA LEU A 96 9.40 4.23 -0.02
C LEU A 96 8.56 5.47 -0.33
N LEU A 97 7.93 6.06 0.70
CA LEU A 97 7.36 7.40 0.59
C LEU A 97 8.42 8.37 0.07
N PRO A 98 8.05 9.58 -0.39
CA PRO A 98 8.96 10.46 -1.12
C PRO A 98 10.35 10.60 -0.51
N THR A 99 11.36 10.43 -1.35
CA THR A 99 12.79 10.52 -0.98
C THR A 99 13.57 11.51 -1.85
N PHE A 100 12.87 12.22 -2.75
CA PHE A 100 13.42 13.37 -3.45
C PHE A 100 13.57 14.55 -2.48
N ASP A 101 14.20 15.63 -2.92
CA ASP A 101 14.36 16.85 -2.14
C ASP A 101 13.01 17.48 -1.75
N ILE A 102 12.71 17.49 -0.45
CA ILE A 102 11.43 17.88 0.15
C ILE A 102 11.52 19.31 0.67
N ALA A 103 10.54 20.15 0.31
CA ALA A 103 10.54 21.55 0.67
C ALA A 103 10.25 21.85 2.15
N THR A 104 9.55 20.95 2.83
CA THR A 104 8.87 21.23 4.13
C THR A 104 9.55 20.62 5.34
N ILE A 105 10.73 20.01 5.20
CA ILE A 105 11.48 19.44 6.30
C ILE A 105 12.78 20.22 6.52
N PRO A 106 13.04 20.78 7.71
CA PRO A 106 14.34 21.31 8.05
C PRO A 106 15.40 20.20 7.98
N GLU A 107 16.44 20.36 7.16
CA GLU A 107 17.39 19.28 6.93
C GLU A 107 18.40 19.11 8.08
N LYS A 108 18.83 20.19 8.71
CA LYS A 108 19.80 20.14 9.81
C LYS A 108 19.14 19.67 11.10
N ARG A 109 19.62 18.58 11.69
CA ARG A 109 19.09 18.05 12.96
C ARG A 109 19.08 19.08 14.09
N ALA A 110 20.09 19.92 14.17
CA ALA A 110 20.18 20.96 15.20
C ALA A 110 19.08 22.04 15.09
N GLU A 111 18.47 22.18 13.93
CA GLU A 111 17.39 23.13 13.66
C GLU A 111 16.00 22.50 13.79
N GLN A 112 15.92 21.17 13.83
CA GLN A 112 14.66 20.43 13.97
C GLN A 112 14.12 20.55 15.39
N LYS A 113 12.88 20.95 15.52
CA LYS A 113 12.19 21.02 16.81
C LYS A 113 11.66 19.65 17.21
N THR A 114 11.69 19.39 18.52
CA THR A 114 11.05 18.20 19.11
C THR A 114 9.87 18.64 19.95
N PRO A 115 8.68 18.04 19.79
CA PRO A 115 7.53 18.40 20.61
C PRO A 115 7.78 18.03 22.08
N ALA A 116 7.33 18.90 22.99
CA ALA A 116 7.36 18.65 24.44
C ALA A 116 6.09 17.91 24.85
N ILE A 117 6.09 16.59 24.70
CA ILE A 117 4.93 15.75 25.05
C ILE A 117 4.84 15.62 26.58
N PRO A 118 3.69 15.98 27.22
CA PRO A 118 3.51 15.77 28.66
C PRO A 118 3.54 14.28 29.01
N GLU A 119 4.38 13.91 29.98
CA GLU A 119 4.58 12.51 30.38
C GLU A 119 3.34 11.87 31.00
N ASP A 120 2.49 12.67 31.64
CA ASP A 120 1.27 12.24 32.34
C ASP A 120 -0.01 12.43 31.54
N ALA A 121 0.09 12.82 30.28
CA ALA A 121 -1.08 12.97 29.42
C ALA A 121 -1.75 11.62 29.16
N GLY A 122 -3.06 11.58 29.38
CA GLY A 122 -3.85 10.34 29.21
C GLY A 122 -4.04 9.93 27.76
N PRO A 123 -4.53 8.69 27.52
CA PRO A 123 -4.64 8.10 26.19
C PRO A 123 -5.61 8.83 25.24
N ALA A 124 -6.49 9.69 25.76
CA ALA A 124 -7.42 10.52 24.99
C ALA A 124 -7.28 12.00 25.31
N SER A 125 -6.12 12.42 25.81
CA SER A 125 -5.83 13.85 26.07
C SER A 125 -5.62 14.62 24.77
N GLU A 126 -5.87 15.93 24.82
CA GLU A 126 -5.60 16.87 23.72
C GLU A 126 -4.17 17.41 23.75
N GLU A 127 -3.43 17.17 24.84
CA GLU A 127 -2.13 17.80 25.09
C GLU A 127 -1.03 17.30 24.14
N GLN A 128 -1.03 16.01 23.79
CA GLN A 128 -0.03 15.43 22.90
C GLN A 128 -0.10 16.08 21.52
N GLN A 129 -1.30 16.12 20.92
CA GLN A 129 -1.47 16.72 19.60
C GLN A 129 -1.21 18.24 19.59
N ALA A 130 -1.52 18.92 20.70
CA ALA A 130 -1.22 20.34 20.82
C ALA A 130 0.30 20.59 20.81
N ALA A 131 1.07 19.78 21.54
CA ALA A 131 2.52 19.85 21.54
C ALA A 131 3.12 19.54 20.15
N VAL A 132 2.61 18.51 19.48
CA VAL A 132 3.03 18.15 18.12
C VAL A 132 2.71 19.28 17.14
N SER A 133 1.49 19.80 17.16
CA SER A 133 1.04 20.86 16.25
C SER A 133 1.82 22.15 16.42
N ALA A 134 2.29 22.45 17.64
CA ALA A 134 3.07 23.66 17.93
C ALA A 134 4.41 23.72 17.20
N VAL A 135 4.97 22.58 16.81
CA VAL A 135 6.28 22.48 16.14
C VAL A 135 6.22 21.79 14.78
N ALA A 136 5.05 21.41 14.31
CA ALA A 136 4.86 20.57 13.13
C ALA A 136 5.57 21.06 11.86
N ASP A 137 5.65 22.37 11.65
CA ASP A 137 6.34 22.95 10.49
C ASP A 137 7.87 23.10 10.70
N GLN A 138 8.38 22.73 11.85
CA GLN A 138 9.78 22.88 12.25
C GLN A 138 10.38 21.59 12.79
N ASP A 139 9.62 20.50 12.87
CA ASP A 139 10.10 19.20 13.32
C ASP A 139 10.79 18.43 12.17
N ALA A 140 11.19 17.20 12.46
CA ALA A 140 11.89 16.35 11.50
C ALA A 140 10.94 15.58 10.58
N TYR A 141 9.63 15.73 10.73
CA TYR A 141 8.66 14.84 10.10
C TYR A 141 7.77 15.52 9.06
N ASN A 142 7.64 14.90 7.92
CA ASN A 142 6.57 15.10 6.95
C ASN A 142 6.51 13.86 6.05
N TRP A 143 5.36 13.52 5.49
CA TRP A 143 5.30 12.44 4.49
C TRP A 143 6.19 12.73 3.28
N GLY A 144 6.34 14.01 2.92
CA GLY A 144 7.26 14.44 1.89
C GLY A 144 6.66 14.71 0.52
N TYR A 145 5.34 14.83 0.40
CA TYR A 145 4.69 15.14 -0.89
C TYR A 145 4.81 16.61 -1.30
N ASP A 146 5.98 17.19 -1.07
CA ASP A 146 6.33 18.58 -1.35
C ASP A 146 7.62 18.64 -2.18
N PRO A 147 7.59 18.26 -3.49
CA PRO A 147 8.78 18.07 -4.30
C PRO A 147 9.44 19.40 -4.68
N LEU A 148 10.61 19.68 -4.13
CA LEU A 148 11.39 20.88 -4.46
C LEU A 148 12.33 20.63 -5.65
N HIS A 149 13.09 19.51 -5.62
CA HIS A 149 13.93 19.07 -6.74
C HIS A 149 13.69 17.57 -7.00
N TRP A 150 13.37 17.21 -8.22
CA TRP A 150 12.90 15.88 -8.58
C TRP A 150 14.01 14.81 -8.69
N MET A 151 15.27 15.23 -8.84
CA MET A 151 16.40 14.33 -9.12
C MET A 151 17.41 14.21 -7.98
N ALA A 152 17.28 14.99 -6.92
CA ALA A 152 18.21 14.99 -5.81
C ALA A 152 17.61 14.27 -4.59
N PRO A 153 18.39 13.46 -3.86
CA PRO A 153 17.95 12.83 -2.61
C PRO A 153 17.62 13.86 -1.53
N GLU A 154 16.62 13.57 -0.70
CA GLU A 154 16.27 14.38 0.48
C GLU A 154 17.45 14.45 1.47
N GLY A 155 17.78 15.65 1.90
CA GLY A 155 18.91 15.89 2.80
C GLY A 155 18.64 15.57 4.25
N SER A 156 17.40 15.69 4.73
CA SER A 156 17.06 15.34 6.13
C SER A 156 17.20 13.86 6.44
N TYR A 157 17.18 13.01 5.41
CA TYR A 157 17.37 11.57 5.55
C TYR A 157 18.83 11.12 5.43
N ALA A 158 19.75 12.05 5.14
CA ALA A 158 21.17 11.78 5.24
C ALA A 158 21.65 12.03 6.68
N THR A 159 22.72 11.33 7.11
CA THR A 159 23.33 11.61 8.41
C THR A 159 23.92 13.02 8.43
N SER A 160 24.00 13.64 9.59
CA SER A 160 24.36 15.05 9.75
C SER A 160 25.68 15.46 9.09
N SER A 161 26.65 14.54 9.01
CA SER A 161 27.96 14.79 8.36
C SER A 161 27.95 14.55 6.85
N HIS A 162 26.84 14.07 6.27
CA HIS A 162 26.76 13.62 4.88
C HIS A 162 25.59 14.26 4.10
N GLN A 163 25.19 15.46 4.49
CA GLN A 163 24.03 16.13 3.89
C GLN A 163 24.37 16.94 2.62
N ASN A 164 25.65 17.09 2.26
CA ASN A 164 26.05 17.90 1.12
C ASN A 164 26.51 17.07 -0.07
N GLY A 165 25.98 17.38 -1.24
CA GLY A 165 26.47 16.89 -2.53
C GLY A 165 26.45 15.36 -2.65
N GLY A 166 27.56 14.79 -3.14
CA GLY A 166 27.69 13.34 -3.36
C GLY A 166 27.60 12.48 -2.10
N ALA A 167 27.81 13.06 -0.92
CA ALA A 167 27.71 12.32 0.34
C ALA A 167 26.29 11.81 0.60
N ARG A 168 25.24 12.65 0.32
CA ARG A 168 23.85 12.16 0.44
C ARG A 168 23.49 11.15 -0.65
N VAL A 169 24.06 11.30 -1.85
CA VAL A 169 23.90 10.33 -2.94
C VAL A 169 24.42 8.95 -2.49
N ARG A 170 25.61 8.92 -1.89
CA ARG A 170 26.22 7.69 -1.39
C ARG A 170 25.35 7.01 -0.35
N GLU A 171 24.81 7.75 0.61
CA GLU A 171 23.95 7.17 1.66
C GLU A 171 22.63 6.65 1.12
N PHE A 172 22.02 7.32 0.15
CA PHE A 172 20.83 6.80 -0.54
C PHE A 172 21.12 5.47 -1.24
N ARG A 173 22.26 5.38 -1.94
CA ARG A 173 22.71 4.13 -2.58
C ARG A 173 22.92 3.01 -1.54
N SER A 174 23.48 3.34 -0.37
CA SER A 174 23.62 2.37 0.72
C SER A 174 22.28 1.81 1.18
N MET A 175 21.24 2.64 1.27
CA MET A 175 19.87 2.20 1.57
C MET A 175 19.35 1.23 0.51
N VAL A 176 19.46 1.57 -0.76
CA VAL A 176 18.99 0.70 -1.86
C VAL A 176 19.73 -0.64 -1.82
N GLY A 177 21.05 -0.61 -1.65
CA GLY A 177 21.87 -1.82 -1.52
C GLY A 177 21.48 -2.67 -0.33
N GLY A 178 21.21 -2.05 0.82
CA GLY A 178 20.74 -2.73 2.02
C GLY A 178 19.42 -3.48 1.80
N LEU A 179 18.46 -2.85 1.15
CA LEU A 179 17.17 -3.47 0.81
C LEU A 179 17.31 -4.58 -0.23
N HIS A 180 18.09 -4.37 -1.28
CA HIS A 180 18.38 -5.42 -2.27
C HIS A 180 19.03 -6.64 -1.61
N SER A 181 19.94 -6.43 -0.67
CA SER A 181 20.69 -7.53 -0.02
C SER A 181 19.82 -8.46 0.82
N ILE A 182 18.67 -7.99 1.30
CA ILE A 182 17.70 -8.84 2.02
C ILE A 182 16.60 -9.41 1.11
N GLY A 183 16.70 -9.19 -0.21
CA GLY A 183 15.78 -9.76 -1.18
C GLY A 183 14.55 -8.91 -1.46
N MET A 184 14.65 -7.60 -1.30
CA MET A 184 13.56 -6.66 -1.63
C MET A 184 13.94 -5.73 -2.76
N GLN A 185 13.05 -5.59 -3.75
CA GLN A 185 13.12 -4.51 -4.73
C GLN A 185 12.70 -3.18 -4.10
N VAL A 186 13.12 -2.08 -4.71
CA VAL A 186 12.87 -0.72 -4.22
C VAL A 186 12.04 0.05 -5.24
N VAL A 187 10.88 0.53 -4.80
CA VAL A 187 10.00 1.43 -5.56
C VAL A 187 10.05 2.82 -4.92
N LEU A 188 10.26 3.85 -5.72
CA LEU A 188 10.22 5.23 -5.27
C LEU A 188 8.86 5.86 -5.53
N ASP A 189 8.37 6.59 -4.54
CA ASP A 189 7.16 7.40 -4.62
C ASP A 189 7.51 8.75 -5.26
N GLN A 190 6.96 9.03 -6.43
CA GLN A 190 7.26 10.23 -7.19
C GLN A 190 6.05 11.16 -7.30
N VAL A 191 6.31 12.43 -7.11
CA VAL A 191 5.31 13.50 -7.20
C VAL A 191 5.69 14.43 -8.35
N TYR A 192 5.11 14.19 -9.51
CA TYR A 192 5.30 15.04 -10.70
C TYR A 192 4.06 15.87 -11.02
N ASN A 193 2.95 15.61 -10.33
CA ASN A 193 1.66 16.26 -10.58
C ASN A 193 1.57 17.68 -10.01
N HIS A 194 2.39 18.01 -9.00
CA HIS A 194 2.42 19.34 -8.41
C HIS A 194 3.80 19.72 -7.90
N THR A 195 3.98 21.00 -7.60
CA THR A 195 5.12 21.55 -6.87
C THR A 195 4.62 22.26 -5.61
N PRO A 196 5.49 22.47 -4.60
CA PRO A 196 5.07 23.11 -3.34
C PRO A 196 4.52 24.52 -3.54
N ALA A 197 5.06 25.24 -4.54
CA ALA A 197 4.70 26.62 -4.81
C ALA A 197 4.97 27.00 -6.27
N ALA A 198 4.45 28.15 -6.68
CA ALA A 198 4.63 28.74 -7.99
C ALA A 198 5.05 30.22 -7.87
N GLY A 199 5.31 30.88 -8.99
CA GLY A 199 5.67 32.30 -9.04
C GLY A 199 7.04 32.58 -8.43
N GLN A 200 7.11 33.56 -7.57
CA GLN A 200 8.33 34.01 -6.90
C GLN A 200 8.50 33.49 -5.48
N ASP A 201 7.67 32.57 -5.06
CA ASP A 201 7.77 31.93 -3.74
C ASP A 201 9.16 31.29 -3.52
N ALA A 202 9.61 31.23 -2.30
CA ALA A 202 10.92 30.65 -1.95
C ALA A 202 11.04 29.17 -2.38
N HIS A 203 9.91 28.43 -2.37
CA HIS A 203 9.83 27.02 -2.77
C HIS A 203 9.40 26.82 -4.24
N SER A 204 9.40 27.89 -5.05
CA SER A 204 9.17 27.79 -6.49
C SER A 204 10.48 27.57 -7.23
N VAL A 205 10.57 26.52 -8.02
CA VAL A 205 11.73 26.22 -8.88
C VAL A 205 11.35 26.33 -10.35
N LEU A 206 10.39 25.54 -10.80
CA LEU A 206 10.03 25.43 -12.23
C LEU A 206 9.49 26.76 -12.79
N ASP A 207 8.61 27.40 -12.06
CA ASP A 207 7.96 28.64 -12.51
C ASP A 207 8.93 29.85 -12.54
N ARG A 208 10.03 29.76 -11.78
CA ARG A 208 11.12 30.77 -11.87
C ARG A 208 12.00 30.58 -13.10
N VAL A 209 12.06 29.34 -13.64
CA VAL A 209 12.86 29.06 -14.86
C VAL A 209 12.14 29.58 -16.10
N VAL A 210 10.86 29.18 -16.26
CA VAL A 210 10.01 29.68 -17.35
C VAL A 210 8.62 29.98 -16.78
N PRO A 211 8.36 31.21 -16.38
CA PRO A 211 7.08 31.59 -15.78
C PRO A 211 5.89 31.23 -16.66
N GLY A 212 4.91 30.58 -16.06
CA GLY A 212 3.67 30.18 -16.72
C GLY A 212 3.76 29.00 -17.69
N TYR A 213 4.90 28.30 -17.76
CA TYR A 213 5.06 27.15 -18.66
C TYR A 213 4.83 25.82 -17.98
N TYR A 214 5.48 25.59 -16.83
CA TYR A 214 5.45 24.29 -16.17
C TYR A 214 4.20 24.07 -15.32
N GLN A 215 3.63 25.14 -14.78
CA GLN A 215 2.40 25.04 -14.00
C GLN A 215 1.18 24.92 -14.93
N ARG A 216 0.18 24.12 -14.51
CA ARG A 216 -1.08 24.05 -15.25
C ARG A 216 -1.92 25.28 -14.92
N LEU A 217 -2.30 26.01 -15.96
CA LEU A 217 -3.03 27.24 -15.82
C LEU A 217 -4.49 27.08 -16.23
N SER A 218 -5.38 27.78 -15.52
CA SER A 218 -6.79 27.93 -15.91
C SER A 218 -6.92 28.81 -17.16
N ALA A 219 -8.12 28.89 -17.69
CA ALA A 219 -8.44 29.76 -18.83
C ALA A 219 -8.18 31.25 -18.53
N SER A 220 -8.18 31.66 -17.26
CA SER A 220 -7.84 33.03 -16.81
C SER A 220 -6.35 33.22 -16.56
N GLY A 221 -5.51 32.19 -16.72
CA GLY A 221 -4.09 32.24 -16.49
C GLY A 221 -3.66 32.06 -15.03
N GLU A 222 -4.56 31.63 -14.18
CA GLU A 222 -4.25 31.30 -12.77
C GLU A 222 -3.77 29.87 -12.64
N VAL A 223 -2.87 29.62 -11.69
CA VAL A 223 -2.35 28.26 -11.44
C VAL A 223 -3.47 27.38 -10.87
N GLU A 224 -3.70 26.22 -11.51
CA GLU A 224 -4.63 25.21 -11.01
C GLU A 224 -4.09 24.57 -9.72
N THR A 225 -4.96 24.30 -8.77
CA THR A 225 -4.61 23.78 -7.44
C THR A 225 -5.54 22.66 -6.97
N SER A 226 -6.09 21.90 -7.90
CA SER A 226 -7.03 20.79 -7.59
C SER A 226 -6.40 19.66 -6.76
N THR A 227 -5.07 19.57 -6.74
CA THR A 227 -4.30 18.72 -5.84
C THR A 227 -4.21 19.38 -4.45
N CYS A 228 -3.10 19.31 -3.76
CA CYS A 228 -2.88 20.15 -2.58
C CYS A 228 -2.33 21.53 -2.92
N CYS A 229 -1.67 21.67 -4.09
CA CYS A 229 -0.64 22.68 -4.31
C CYS A 229 -0.64 23.14 -5.76
N SER A 230 0.46 23.67 -6.27
CA SER A 230 0.55 24.21 -7.62
C SER A 230 0.70 23.10 -8.66
N ASN A 231 -0.36 22.81 -9.40
CA ASN A 231 -0.37 21.73 -10.38
C ASN A 231 0.64 21.92 -11.51
N VAL A 232 1.25 20.84 -11.94
CA VAL A 232 2.19 20.82 -13.07
C VAL A 232 1.48 20.38 -14.34
N ALA A 233 1.72 21.13 -15.42
CA ALA A 233 1.24 20.76 -16.75
C ALA A 233 2.22 19.76 -17.39
N THR A 234 2.16 18.51 -16.97
CA THR A 234 3.07 17.47 -17.47
C THR A 234 2.84 17.15 -18.95
N GLU A 235 1.68 17.48 -19.49
CA GLU A 235 1.37 17.44 -20.92
C GLU A 235 2.23 18.37 -21.78
N ASN A 236 2.91 19.35 -21.17
CA ASN A 236 3.84 20.22 -21.88
C ASN A 236 5.17 19.48 -22.12
N VAL A 237 5.71 19.59 -23.33
CA VAL A 237 6.87 18.80 -23.80
C VAL A 237 8.07 18.81 -22.85
N MET A 238 8.43 19.99 -22.33
CA MET A 238 9.60 20.09 -21.44
C MET A 238 9.29 19.61 -20.01
N SER A 239 8.04 19.67 -19.58
CA SER A 239 7.60 19.09 -18.30
C SER A 239 7.66 17.58 -18.35
N GLU A 240 7.13 16.98 -19.40
CA GLU A 240 7.22 15.52 -19.64
C GLU A 240 8.67 15.07 -19.73
N ARG A 241 9.50 15.81 -20.46
CA ARG A 241 10.92 15.48 -20.59
C ARG A 241 11.63 15.50 -19.23
N LEU A 242 11.42 16.52 -18.43
CA LEU A 242 12.01 16.62 -17.09
C LEU A 242 11.59 15.45 -16.22
N MET A 243 10.31 15.07 -16.27
CA MET A 243 9.78 13.92 -15.53
C MET A 243 10.44 12.61 -15.96
N ILE A 244 10.50 12.34 -17.27
CA ILE A 244 11.11 11.12 -17.81
C ILE A 244 12.61 11.08 -17.51
N ASP A 245 13.32 12.17 -17.68
CA ASP A 245 14.75 12.26 -17.33
C ASP A 245 14.98 12.00 -15.83
N SER A 246 14.07 12.48 -14.96
CA SER A 246 14.10 12.18 -13.53
C SER A 246 13.94 10.68 -13.25
N MET A 247 12.98 10.03 -13.87
CA MET A 247 12.78 8.58 -13.71
C MET A 247 13.99 7.78 -14.17
N ILE A 248 14.54 8.12 -15.34
CA ILE A 248 15.76 7.49 -15.86
C ILE A 248 16.93 7.69 -14.88
N HIS A 249 17.07 8.89 -14.35
CA HIS A 249 18.12 9.22 -13.38
C HIS A 249 18.06 8.32 -12.14
N TRP A 250 16.89 8.19 -11.53
CA TRP A 250 16.70 7.32 -10.36
C TRP A 250 16.94 5.84 -10.68
N ALA A 251 16.45 5.36 -11.82
CA ALA A 251 16.65 3.98 -12.23
C ALA A 251 18.13 3.67 -12.51
N LYS A 252 18.78 4.49 -13.30
CA LYS A 252 20.16 4.29 -13.74
C LYS A 252 21.18 4.48 -12.62
N TYR A 253 21.05 5.57 -11.86
CA TYR A 253 22.09 5.98 -10.91
C TYR A 253 21.86 5.50 -9.48
N TYR A 254 20.69 4.98 -9.17
CA TYR A 254 20.38 4.41 -7.84
C TYR A 254 19.96 2.95 -7.90
N HIS A 255 19.72 2.40 -9.08
CA HIS A 255 19.27 1.02 -9.31
C HIS A 255 17.92 0.70 -8.68
N VAL A 256 17.00 1.66 -8.65
CA VAL A 256 15.63 1.41 -8.18
C VAL A 256 14.85 0.58 -9.19
N ASP A 257 13.82 -0.11 -8.72
CA ASP A 257 13.14 -1.18 -9.45
C ASP A 257 11.75 -0.79 -9.95
N GLY A 258 11.30 0.40 -9.62
CA GLY A 258 10.00 0.88 -10.05
C GLY A 258 9.62 2.21 -9.43
N PHE A 259 8.43 2.70 -9.81
CA PHE A 259 7.91 3.99 -9.38
C PHE A 259 6.43 3.91 -9.07
N ARG A 260 6.03 4.52 -7.97
CA ARG A 260 4.64 4.84 -7.65
C ARG A 260 4.40 6.31 -7.96
N PHE A 261 3.37 6.62 -8.72
CA PHE A 261 2.98 7.97 -9.07
C PHE A 261 1.88 8.48 -8.16
N ASP A 262 2.21 9.48 -7.36
CA ASP A 262 1.22 10.28 -6.66
C ASP A 262 0.30 10.93 -7.68
N LEU A 263 -1.02 10.82 -7.48
CA LEU A 263 -2.04 11.38 -8.37
C LEU A 263 -1.76 11.16 -9.87
N MET A 264 -1.49 9.90 -10.23
CA MET A 264 -1.19 9.50 -11.61
C MET A 264 -2.27 9.94 -12.60
N GLY A 265 -3.52 10.05 -12.16
CA GLY A 265 -4.65 10.51 -12.97
C GLY A 265 -4.55 11.96 -13.45
N HIS A 266 -3.63 12.74 -12.92
CA HIS A 266 -3.31 14.10 -13.39
C HIS A 266 -2.31 14.11 -14.55
N HIS A 267 -1.82 12.94 -14.96
CA HIS A 267 -0.93 12.77 -16.11
C HIS A 267 -1.67 12.20 -17.31
N PRO A 268 -1.26 12.57 -18.54
CA PRO A 268 -1.73 11.88 -19.74
C PRO A 268 -1.35 10.40 -19.76
N ALA A 269 -2.25 9.54 -20.20
CA ALA A 269 -1.97 8.11 -20.35
C ALA A 269 -0.81 7.86 -21.34
N GLU A 270 -0.77 8.61 -22.44
CA GLU A 270 0.31 8.50 -23.44
C GLU A 270 1.68 8.91 -22.87
N GLU A 271 1.73 9.88 -21.97
CA GLU A 271 2.93 10.27 -21.27
C GLU A 271 3.48 9.13 -20.41
N MET A 272 2.62 8.44 -19.69
CA MET A 272 2.99 7.27 -18.88
C MET A 272 3.53 6.13 -19.75
N LYS A 273 2.95 5.91 -20.91
CA LYS A 273 3.45 4.93 -21.89
C LYS A 273 4.83 5.31 -22.41
N ARG A 274 5.05 6.58 -22.76
CA ARG A 274 6.37 7.08 -23.21
C ARG A 274 7.42 6.99 -22.11
N ALA A 275 7.05 7.25 -20.87
CA ALA A 275 7.94 7.08 -19.73
C ALA A 275 8.38 5.61 -19.57
N LYS A 276 7.44 4.68 -19.64
CA LYS A 276 7.72 3.25 -19.56
C LYS A 276 8.61 2.78 -20.72
N GLU A 277 8.34 3.24 -21.92
CA GLU A 277 9.15 2.93 -23.11
C GLU A 277 10.59 3.47 -22.98
N ALA A 278 10.74 4.71 -22.52
CA ALA A 278 12.05 5.30 -22.29
C ALA A 278 12.86 4.54 -21.24
N LEU A 279 12.23 4.13 -20.14
CA LEU A 279 12.87 3.28 -19.13
C LEU A 279 13.28 1.94 -19.68
N SER A 280 12.49 1.34 -20.57
CA SER A 280 12.77 0.02 -21.17
C SER A 280 14.06 -0.01 -22.00
N GLN A 281 14.61 1.15 -22.36
CA GLN A 281 15.89 1.25 -23.08
C GLN A 281 17.11 1.01 -22.16
N LEU A 282 16.93 1.09 -20.85
CA LEU A 282 18.00 0.80 -19.89
C LEU A 282 18.29 -0.69 -19.87
N THR A 283 19.58 -1.06 -19.84
CA THR A 283 20.01 -2.46 -19.81
C THR A 283 20.86 -2.76 -18.59
N LEU A 284 20.79 -3.99 -18.12
CA LEU A 284 21.56 -4.43 -16.96
C LEU A 284 23.07 -4.26 -17.19
N GLU A 285 23.55 -4.57 -18.38
CA GLU A 285 24.97 -4.46 -18.74
C GLU A 285 25.48 -3.02 -18.74
N LYS A 286 24.71 -2.09 -19.31
CA LYS A 286 25.13 -0.71 -19.47
C LYS A 286 24.75 0.18 -18.30
N ASP A 287 23.57 -0.04 -17.73
CA ASP A 287 22.94 0.90 -16.81
C ASP A 287 22.75 0.32 -15.39
N GLY A 288 23.09 -0.96 -15.19
CA GLY A 288 22.94 -1.63 -13.89
C GLY A 288 21.53 -2.04 -13.53
N VAL A 289 20.54 -1.76 -14.39
CA VAL A 289 19.14 -2.17 -14.23
C VAL A 289 18.58 -2.66 -15.56
N ASP A 290 17.67 -3.64 -15.51
CA ASP A 290 16.86 -4.01 -16.66
C ASP A 290 15.61 -3.15 -16.69
N GLY A 291 15.62 -2.09 -17.49
CA GLY A 291 14.55 -1.11 -17.59
C GLY A 291 13.22 -1.69 -18.07
N SER A 292 13.26 -2.81 -18.81
CA SER A 292 12.04 -3.49 -19.27
C SER A 292 11.24 -4.13 -18.15
N ARG A 293 11.84 -4.32 -16.97
CA ARG A 293 11.23 -4.95 -15.79
C ARG A 293 10.81 -3.96 -14.72
N LEU A 294 11.06 -2.67 -14.90
CA LEU A 294 10.65 -1.64 -13.94
C LEU A 294 9.13 -1.55 -13.87
N TYR A 295 8.58 -1.67 -12.68
CA TYR A 295 7.14 -1.58 -12.46
C TYR A 295 6.73 -0.13 -12.19
N ILE A 296 5.68 0.31 -12.87
CA ILE A 296 5.04 1.61 -12.66
C ILE A 296 3.61 1.38 -12.20
N TYR A 297 3.21 2.02 -11.14
CA TYR A 297 1.83 2.07 -10.68
C TYR A 297 1.55 3.40 -10.00
N GLY A 298 0.28 3.70 -9.74
CA GLY A 298 -0.06 4.94 -9.09
C GLY A 298 -1.54 5.11 -8.82
N GLU A 299 -1.86 6.30 -8.35
CA GLU A 299 -3.22 6.71 -8.03
C GLU A 299 -3.94 7.19 -9.28
N GLY A 300 -4.76 6.34 -9.85
CA GLY A 300 -5.51 6.60 -11.09
C GLY A 300 -6.86 7.27 -10.83
N TRP A 301 -6.91 8.29 -9.97
CA TRP A 301 -8.16 8.97 -9.58
C TRP A 301 -8.60 9.99 -10.62
N ASN A 302 -9.91 10.04 -10.87
CA ASN A 302 -10.54 10.95 -11.83
C ASN A 302 -11.16 12.14 -11.09
N PHE A 303 -10.42 13.25 -10.99
CA PHE A 303 -10.89 14.48 -10.36
C PHE A 303 -10.10 15.71 -10.84
N GLY A 304 -10.52 16.89 -10.39
CA GLY A 304 -9.86 18.15 -10.69
C GLY A 304 -10.16 18.67 -12.10
N GLU A 305 -9.33 19.58 -12.61
CA GLU A 305 -9.48 20.23 -13.92
C GLU A 305 -9.28 19.25 -15.10
N VAL A 306 -8.63 18.14 -14.84
CA VAL A 306 -8.38 17.08 -15.83
C VAL A 306 -9.48 16.03 -15.89
N ALA A 307 -10.44 16.08 -14.95
CA ALA A 307 -11.48 15.07 -14.80
C ALA A 307 -12.23 14.81 -16.11
N ASN A 308 -12.64 13.55 -16.31
CA ASN A 308 -13.38 13.10 -17.48
C ASN A 308 -12.66 13.39 -18.81
N ASN A 309 -11.33 13.30 -18.79
CA ASN A 309 -10.48 13.54 -19.96
C ASN A 309 -10.65 14.95 -20.54
N ALA A 310 -10.86 15.94 -19.69
CA ALA A 310 -11.14 17.31 -20.14
C ALA A 310 -10.00 17.94 -20.94
N LEU A 311 -8.75 17.59 -20.64
CA LEU A 311 -7.56 18.16 -21.30
C LEU A 311 -6.81 17.11 -22.13
N PHE A 312 -6.85 15.87 -21.75
CA PHE A 312 -6.18 14.72 -22.39
C PHE A 312 -6.80 13.44 -21.88
N THR A 313 -6.49 12.31 -22.49
CA THR A 313 -6.82 11.01 -21.92
C THR A 313 -5.97 10.79 -20.68
N GLN A 314 -6.62 10.69 -19.53
CA GLN A 314 -5.96 10.57 -18.23
C GLN A 314 -5.37 9.17 -18.02
N ALA A 315 -4.28 9.10 -17.23
CA ALA A 315 -3.74 7.85 -16.70
C ALA A 315 -4.58 7.38 -15.49
N THR A 316 -5.85 7.09 -15.73
CA THR A 316 -6.81 6.63 -14.73
C THR A 316 -7.15 5.16 -14.91
N GLN A 317 -7.82 4.61 -13.91
CA GLN A 317 -8.35 3.25 -13.93
C GLN A 317 -9.15 3.00 -15.23
N GLY A 318 -8.83 1.92 -15.95
CA GLY A 318 -9.50 1.56 -17.20
C GLY A 318 -8.94 2.24 -18.45
N GLN A 319 -7.97 3.13 -18.34
CA GLN A 319 -7.37 3.84 -19.49
C GLN A 319 -5.89 3.47 -19.72
N LEU A 320 -5.43 2.40 -19.10
CA LEU A 320 -4.04 1.92 -19.16
C LEU A 320 -3.92 0.49 -19.73
N ASP A 321 -4.93 0.05 -20.48
CA ASP A 321 -5.00 -1.31 -21.03
C ASP A 321 -3.78 -1.67 -21.86
N GLY A 322 -3.20 -2.83 -21.57
CA GLY A 322 -2.06 -3.38 -22.30
C GLY A 322 -0.72 -2.73 -21.96
N THR A 323 -0.69 -1.76 -21.05
CA THR A 323 0.55 -1.07 -20.66
C THR A 323 1.32 -1.77 -19.56
N GLY A 324 0.66 -2.60 -18.74
CA GLY A 324 1.23 -3.16 -17.51
C GLY A 324 1.43 -2.12 -16.40
N ILE A 325 0.89 -0.91 -16.55
CA ILE A 325 0.93 0.14 -15.52
C ILE A 325 -0.25 -0.08 -14.57
N GLY A 326 0.05 -0.20 -13.27
CA GLY A 326 -0.95 -0.50 -12.25
C GLY A 326 -1.66 0.74 -11.72
N ALA A 327 -2.93 0.59 -11.38
CA ALA A 327 -3.69 1.59 -10.65
C ALA A 327 -4.26 0.99 -9.36
N PHE A 328 -4.26 1.75 -8.28
CA PHE A 328 -4.83 1.32 -7.00
C PHE A 328 -6.31 0.99 -7.12
N ASN A 329 -6.72 -0.10 -6.47
CA ASN A 329 -8.09 -0.60 -6.47
C ASN A 329 -8.88 -0.11 -5.26
N ASP A 330 -9.56 1.02 -5.40
CA ASP A 330 -10.43 1.56 -4.37
C ASP A 330 -11.73 0.74 -4.19
N ARG A 331 -12.13 -0.05 -5.21
CA ARG A 331 -13.31 -0.93 -5.12
C ARG A 331 -13.13 -1.98 -4.04
N LEU A 332 -11.98 -2.67 -4.04
CA LEU A 332 -11.65 -3.66 -3.01
C LEU A 332 -11.52 -3.01 -1.64
N ARG A 333 -10.77 -1.90 -1.55
CA ARG A 333 -10.63 -1.14 -0.30
C ARG A 333 -11.99 -0.84 0.33
N ASP A 334 -12.89 -0.24 -0.43
CA ASP A 334 -14.21 0.19 0.07
C ASP A 334 -15.13 -0.99 0.37
N ALA A 335 -15.03 -2.08 -0.38
CA ALA A 335 -15.79 -3.30 -0.12
C ALA A 335 -15.35 -4.00 1.17
N VAL A 336 -14.06 -3.98 1.45
CA VAL A 336 -13.49 -4.56 2.68
C VAL A 336 -13.76 -3.68 3.89
N HIS A 337 -13.56 -2.37 3.76
CA HIS A 337 -13.79 -1.42 4.85
C HIS A 337 -15.28 -1.19 5.15
N GLY A 338 -16.09 -1.06 4.12
CA GLY A 338 -17.43 -0.48 4.16
C GLY A 338 -17.39 1.04 4.00
N GLY A 339 -18.40 1.61 3.32
CA GLY A 339 -18.43 3.03 3.00
C GLY A 339 -17.29 3.47 2.10
N GLY A 340 -16.82 4.69 2.32
CA GLY A 340 -15.70 5.29 1.60
C GLY A 340 -14.95 6.31 2.46
N PRO A 341 -13.75 6.75 2.04
CA PRO A 341 -12.90 7.65 2.82
C PRO A 341 -13.47 9.07 2.98
N PHE A 342 -14.48 9.43 2.20
CA PHE A 342 -15.15 10.75 2.25
C PHE A 342 -16.48 10.72 3.00
N ASP A 343 -16.84 9.62 3.64
CA ASP A 343 -18.02 9.55 4.49
C ASP A 343 -17.89 10.54 5.66
N GLU A 344 -18.98 11.16 6.04
CA GLU A 344 -19.01 12.12 7.15
C GLU A 344 -18.68 11.42 8.48
N ASP A 345 -19.24 10.24 8.70
CA ASP A 345 -18.95 9.38 9.84
C ASP A 345 -18.42 8.03 9.35
N HIS A 346 -17.13 7.78 9.53
CA HIS A 346 -16.47 6.56 9.08
C HIS A 346 -16.91 5.27 9.81
N ARG A 347 -17.75 5.38 10.86
CA ARG A 347 -18.21 4.22 11.63
C ARG A 347 -19.46 3.55 11.04
N VAL A 348 -20.29 4.29 10.30
CA VAL A 348 -21.66 3.87 9.96
C VAL A 348 -21.69 2.61 9.11
N PHE A 349 -20.89 2.53 8.06
CA PHE A 349 -20.92 1.43 7.11
C PHE A 349 -19.79 0.45 7.39
N GLN A 350 -20.13 -0.81 7.62
CA GLN A 350 -19.18 -1.89 7.78
C GLN A 350 -19.07 -2.70 6.49
N GLY A 351 -17.87 -3.21 6.22
CA GLY A 351 -17.59 -4.03 5.06
C GLY A 351 -17.23 -5.47 5.42
N PHE A 352 -16.79 -6.19 4.39
CA PHE A 352 -16.41 -7.60 4.49
C PHE A 352 -15.33 -7.87 5.55
N GLY A 353 -14.36 -6.96 5.69
CA GLY A 353 -13.22 -7.10 6.62
C GLY A 353 -13.33 -6.22 7.86
N SER A 354 -14.48 -5.63 8.14
CA SER A 354 -14.68 -4.74 9.30
C SER A 354 -15.88 -5.12 10.18
N GLY A 355 -16.32 -6.38 10.10
CA GLY A 355 -17.31 -6.94 11.02
C GLY A 355 -18.76 -6.88 10.54
N ALA A 356 -19.04 -6.67 9.26
CA ALA A 356 -20.40 -6.61 8.73
C ALA A 356 -21.25 -7.84 9.04
N PHE A 357 -20.66 -9.04 8.99
CA PHE A 357 -21.35 -10.31 9.24
C PHE A 357 -21.16 -10.87 10.65
N SER A 358 -20.14 -10.38 11.36
CA SER A 358 -19.76 -10.93 12.65
C SER A 358 -20.11 -10.04 13.83
N ASP A 359 -20.02 -8.72 13.65
CA ASP A 359 -20.08 -7.75 14.74
C ASP A 359 -20.73 -6.44 14.25
N PHE A 360 -22.06 -6.45 14.13
CA PHE A 360 -22.81 -5.24 13.73
C PHE A 360 -22.75 -4.15 14.81
N ASN A 361 -22.37 -2.93 14.41
CA ASN A 361 -22.20 -1.82 15.34
C ASN A 361 -23.49 -1.04 15.67
N GLY A 362 -24.59 -1.32 14.97
CA GLY A 362 -25.88 -0.69 15.22
C GLY A 362 -26.06 0.72 14.64
N LEU A 363 -25.09 1.27 13.92
CA LEU A 363 -25.12 2.67 13.42
C LEU A 363 -25.79 2.80 12.05
N ASP A 364 -25.76 1.76 11.24
CA ASP A 364 -26.45 1.75 9.94
C ASP A 364 -27.96 1.54 10.16
N THR A 365 -28.74 2.58 9.92
CA THR A 365 -30.19 2.61 10.18
C THR A 365 -31.04 2.06 9.04
N ARG A 366 -30.43 1.61 7.94
CA ARG A 366 -31.17 0.96 6.85
C ARG A 366 -31.82 -0.35 7.36
N SER A 367 -32.79 -0.86 6.62
CA SER A 367 -33.42 -2.14 6.93
C SER A 367 -32.42 -3.31 6.86
N ASP A 368 -32.73 -4.42 7.52
CA ASP A 368 -31.90 -5.63 7.45
C ASP A 368 -31.71 -6.10 6.02
N ALA A 369 -32.77 -6.04 5.20
CA ALA A 369 -32.70 -6.42 3.80
C ALA A 369 -31.78 -5.49 2.97
N GLU A 370 -31.84 -4.18 3.20
CA GLU A 370 -30.99 -3.21 2.52
C GLU A 370 -29.53 -3.37 2.94
N ARG A 371 -29.25 -3.57 4.22
CA ARG A 371 -27.91 -3.85 4.71
C ARG A 371 -27.34 -5.14 4.13
N ARG A 372 -28.15 -6.21 4.11
CA ARG A 372 -27.73 -7.49 3.54
C ARG A 372 -27.40 -7.36 2.06
N ALA A 373 -28.25 -6.69 1.27
CA ALA A 373 -28.01 -6.46 -0.15
C ALA A 373 -26.69 -5.69 -0.39
N ASP A 374 -26.44 -4.65 0.39
CA ASP A 374 -25.21 -3.87 0.31
C ASP A 374 -23.98 -4.73 0.67
N TYR A 375 -24.03 -5.49 1.75
CA TYR A 375 -22.93 -6.36 2.18
C TYR A 375 -22.62 -7.45 1.14
N LEU A 376 -23.64 -8.07 0.57
CA LEU A 376 -23.44 -9.10 -0.45
C LEU A 376 -22.93 -8.53 -1.76
N HIS A 377 -23.32 -7.31 -2.12
CA HIS A 377 -22.73 -6.60 -3.26
C HIS A 377 -21.25 -6.30 -3.02
N ARG A 378 -20.87 -5.90 -1.80
CA ARG A 378 -19.46 -5.72 -1.42
C ARG A 378 -18.68 -7.03 -1.50
N VAL A 379 -19.27 -8.15 -1.12
CA VAL A 379 -18.65 -9.49 -1.30
C VAL A 379 -18.37 -9.75 -2.78
N ASP A 380 -19.27 -9.42 -3.69
CA ASP A 380 -19.05 -9.55 -5.13
C ASP A 380 -17.88 -8.68 -5.61
N LEU A 381 -17.74 -7.46 -5.08
CA LEU A 381 -16.59 -6.59 -5.35
C LEU A 381 -15.27 -7.18 -4.85
N VAL A 382 -15.28 -7.83 -3.68
CA VAL A 382 -14.10 -8.54 -3.16
C VAL A 382 -13.72 -9.71 -4.06
N LYS A 383 -14.68 -10.51 -4.50
CA LYS A 383 -14.45 -11.61 -5.46
C LYS A 383 -13.79 -11.10 -6.73
N LEU A 384 -14.29 -10.02 -7.29
CA LEU A 384 -13.72 -9.41 -8.49
C LEU A 384 -12.28 -8.95 -8.24
N GLY A 385 -12.00 -8.30 -7.11
CA GLY A 385 -10.65 -7.89 -6.71
C GLY A 385 -9.71 -9.07 -6.56
N LEU A 386 -10.17 -10.17 -5.95
CA LEU A 386 -9.41 -11.42 -5.83
C LEU A 386 -9.03 -12.00 -7.20
N ALA A 387 -9.91 -11.85 -8.18
CA ALA A 387 -9.69 -12.29 -9.57
C ALA A 387 -8.90 -11.26 -10.43
N GLY A 388 -8.20 -10.32 -9.81
CA GLY A 388 -7.38 -9.32 -10.50
C GLY A 388 -8.13 -8.08 -10.94
N ASN A 389 -9.35 -7.88 -10.49
CA ASN A 389 -10.22 -6.74 -10.85
C ASN A 389 -10.39 -6.56 -12.36
N LEU A 390 -10.44 -7.67 -13.09
CA LEU A 390 -10.46 -7.69 -14.54
C LEU A 390 -11.82 -7.23 -15.09
N LYS A 391 -11.79 -6.34 -16.07
CA LYS A 391 -13.00 -5.86 -16.75
C LYS A 391 -13.79 -6.97 -17.44
N ASP A 392 -13.11 -7.99 -17.94
CA ASP A 392 -13.69 -9.09 -18.71
C ASP A 392 -13.83 -10.39 -17.92
N TYR A 393 -13.60 -10.37 -16.60
CA TYR A 393 -13.85 -11.52 -15.74
C TYR A 393 -15.35 -11.68 -15.50
N THR A 394 -15.88 -12.86 -15.80
CA THR A 394 -17.30 -13.17 -15.61
C THR A 394 -17.53 -13.80 -14.24
N LEU A 395 -18.45 -13.25 -13.46
CA LEU A 395 -18.82 -13.76 -12.14
C LEU A 395 -20.35 -13.83 -11.99
N THR A 396 -20.81 -14.68 -11.09
CA THR A 396 -22.20 -14.74 -10.64
C THR A 396 -22.38 -13.88 -9.40
N THR A 397 -23.27 -12.91 -9.47
CA THR A 397 -23.57 -11.98 -8.37
C THR A 397 -24.44 -12.67 -7.29
N TYR A 398 -24.52 -12.03 -6.11
CA TYR A 398 -25.30 -12.58 -4.98
C TYR A 398 -26.79 -12.81 -5.33
N ASP A 399 -27.34 -12.04 -6.26
CA ASP A 399 -28.73 -12.16 -6.74
C ASP A 399 -28.87 -13.07 -7.98
N GLY A 400 -27.83 -13.84 -8.29
CA GLY A 400 -27.85 -14.88 -9.33
C GLY A 400 -27.63 -14.40 -10.76
N GLN A 401 -27.26 -13.13 -10.98
CA GLN A 401 -26.95 -12.61 -12.30
C GLN A 401 -25.52 -12.99 -12.72
N THR A 402 -25.32 -13.23 -14.01
CA THR A 402 -23.99 -13.40 -14.59
C THR A 402 -23.57 -12.11 -15.26
N VAL A 403 -22.48 -11.52 -14.78
CA VAL A 403 -21.98 -10.23 -15.25
C VAL A 403 -20.47 -10.28 -15.47
N LYS A 404 -19.98 -9.37 -16.34
CA LYS A 404 -18.55 -9.08 -16.44
C LYS A 404 -18.14 -8.11 -15.34
N GLY A 405 -16.85 -8.08 -14.99
CA GLY A 405 -16.30 -7.14 -14.02
C GLY A 405 -16.63 -5.68 -14.32
N SER A 406 -16.60 -5.29 -15.60
CA SER A 406 -16.97 -3.94 -16.06
C SER A 406 -18.44 -3.61 -15.90
N GLN A 407 -19.30 -4.60 -15.69
CA GLN A 407 -20.75 -4.45 -15.49
C GLN A 407 -21.15 -4.46 -14.01
N LEU A 408 -20.26 -4.90 -13.12
CA LEU A 408 -20.49 -4.83 -11.69
C LEU A 408 -20.40 -3.38 -11.24
N ASP A 409 -21.40 -2.91 -10.51
CA ASP A 409 -21.48 -1.50 -10.11
C ASP A 409 -20.53 -1.14 -8.97
N TYR A 410 -19.85 -0.03 -9.12
CA TYR A 410 -19.14 0.68 -8.06
C TYR A 410 -19.44 2.18 -8.17
N ASN A 411 -20.33 2.66 -7.31
CA ASN A 411 -20.75 4.06 -7.29
C ASN A 411 -21.15 4.63 -8.68
N GLY A 412 -21.89 3.85 -9.45
CA GLY A 412 -22.39 4.24 -10.77
C GLY A 412 -21.41 4.06 -11.92
N GLN A 413 -20.26 3.43 -11.67
CA GLN A 413 -19.28 3.08 -12.71
C GLN A 413 -18.94 1.59 -12.65
N GLY A 414 -18.29 1.08 -13.70
CA GLY A 414 -17.83 -0.30 -13.74
C GLY A 414 -16.73 -0.56 -12.71
N ALA A 415 -16.90 -1.60 -11.89
CA ALA A 415 -15.93 -1.95 -10.87
C ALA A 415 -14.64 -2.50 -11.48
N GLY A 416 -14.74 -3.45 -12.40
CA GLY A 416 -13.60 -4.04 -13.09
C GLY A 416 -13.00 -3.08 -14.11
N PHE A 417 -11.73 -2.75 -13.96
CA PHE A 417 -11.06 -1.79 -14.85
C PHE A 417 -9.79 -2.35 -15.52
N ALA A 418 -9.23 -3.45 -15.02
CA ALA A 418 -7.95 -3.95 -15.51
C ALA A 418 -8.12 -4.88 -16.72
N SER A 419 -7.23 -4.78 -17.71
CA SER A 419 -7.12 -5.76 -18.78
C SER A 419 -6.19 -6.91 -18.44
N GLN A 420 -5.25 -6.70 -17.51
CA GLN A 420 -4.33 -7.68 -16.97
C GLN A 420 -4.20 -7.50 -15.46
N PRO A 421 -3.87 -8.54 -14.69
CA PRO A 421 -3.81 -8.45 -13.23
C PRO A 421 -2.77 -7.44 -12.70
N ALA A 422 -1.67 -7.23 -13.41
CA ALA A 422 -0.64 -6.26 -13.02
C ALA A 422 -1.09 -4.79 -13.20
N GLU A 423 -2.18 -4.54 -13.92
CA GLU A 423 -2.75 -3.20 -14.08
C GLU A 423 -3.70 -2.80 -12.95
N ASN A 424 -3.77 -3.61 -11.91
CA ASN A 424 -4.55 -3.41 -10.71
C ASN A 424 -3.67 -3.67 -9.48
N VAL A 425 -3.60 -2.72 -8.56
CA VAL A 425 -2.90 -2.90 -7.28
C VAL A 425 -3.95 -3.01 -6.18
N ASN A 426 -4.04 -4.18 -5.57
CA ASN A 426 -4.97 -4.42 -4.45
C ASN A 426 -4.39 -3.92 -3.14
N TYR A 427 -5.18 -3.19 -2.38
CA TYR A 427 -4.82 -2.67 -1.08
C TYR A 427 -6.05 -2.46 -0.20
N VAL A 428 -5.84 -2.42 1.10
CA VAL A 428 -6.87 -2.09 2.10
C VAL A 428 -6.39 -1.02 3.07
N ASP A 429 -5.12 -0.66 3.03
CA ASP A 429 -4.54 0.46 3.76
C ASP A 429 -3.36 1.06 2.99
N ALA A 430 -3.01 2.29 3.34
CA ALA A 430 -1.88 3.05 2.84
C ALA A 430 -1.50 4.11 3.89
N HIS A 431 -0.54 4.98 3.56
CA HIS A 431 -0.25 6.13 4.41
C HIS A 431 -1.43 7.08 4.54
N ASP A 432 -2.24 7.22 3.47
CA ASP A 432 -3.47 8.02 3.46
C ASP A 432 -4.58 7.37 4.29
N ASN A 433 -5.38 8.18 4.94
CA ASN A 433 -6.49 7.80 5.79
C ASN A 433 -6.03 7.03 7.05
N GLU A 434 -6.95 6.39 7.74
CA GLU A 434 -6.65 5.61 8.94
C GLU A 434 -5.81 4.38 8.61
N THR A 435 -5.00 3.92 9.57
CA THR A 435 -4.42 2.58 9.48
C THR A 435 -5.55 1.53 9.46
N LEU A 436 -5.25 0.32 8.96
CA LEU A 436 -6.24 -0.75 8.97
C LEU A 436 -6.74 -1.05 10.39
N PHE A 437 -5.84 -1.14 11.37
CA PHE A 437 -6.21 -1.35 12.77
C PHE A 437 -7.13 -0.25 13.29
N ASP A 438 -6.81 1.00 13.04
CA ASP A 438 -7.62 2.14 13.48
C ASP A 438 -9.01 2.12 12.84
N LEU A 439 -9.08 1.80 11.55
CA LEU A 439 -10.36 1.73 10.85
C LEU A 439 -11.24 0.57 11.34
N VAL A 440 -10.66 -0.62 11.53
CA VAL A 440 -11.38 -1.77 12.10
C VAL A 440 -11.87 -1.45 13.52
N THR A 441 -11.03 -0.80 14.33
CA THR A 441 -11.42 -0.35 15.68
C THR A 441 -12.58 0.64 15.62
N TYR A 442 -12.57 1.55 14.66
CA TYR A 442 -13.63 2.53 14.46
C TYR A 442 -14.98 1.91 14.09
N LYS A 443 -14.96 0.90 13.22
CA LYS A 443 -16.15 0.30 12.62
C LYS A 443 -16.76 -0.83 13.45
N MET A 444 -15.98 -1.58 14.19
CA MET A 444 -16.49 -2.65 15.05
C MET A 444 -17.07 -2.08 16.34
N PRO A 445 -18.06 -2.75 16.97
CA PRO A 445 -18.57 -2.33 18.27
C PRO A 445 -17.46 -2.17 19.30
N ALA A 446 -17.56 -1.15 20.16
CA ALA A 446 -16.53 -0.86 21.16
C ALA A 446 -16.33 -2.03 22.17
N ASP A 447 -17.34 -2.86 22.39
CA ASP A 447 -17.30 -4.03 23.26
C ASP A 447 -16.87 -5.33 22.55
N ALA A 448 -16.61 -5.30 21.24
CA ALA A 448 -16.08 -6.45 20.55
C ALA A 448 -14.68 -6.80 21.07
N PRO A 449 -14.41 -8.08 21.40
CA PRO A 449 -13.11 -8.49 21.90
C PRO A 449 -11.96 -8.16 20.94
N MET A 450 -10.77 -7.91 21.48
CA MET A 450 -9.57 -7.66 20.65
C MET A 450 -9.30 -8.82 19.69
N GLU A 451 -9.53 -10.05 20.08
CA GLU A 451 -9.38 -11.20 19.20
C GLU A 451 -10.20 -11.08 17.91
N ASN A 452 -11.45 -10.62 18.01
CA ASN A 452 -12.31 -10.42 16.84
C ASN A 452 -11.77 -9.31 15.93
N ARG A 453 -11.23 -8.24 16.52
CA ARG A 453 -10.60 -7.13 15.78
C ARG A 453 -9.35 -7.58 15.02
N VAL A 454 -8.50 -8.35 15.68
CA VAL A 454 -7.32 -8.97 15.05
C VAL A 454 -7.74 -9.86 13.90
N ARG A 455 -8.76 -10.70 14.09
CA ARG A 455 -9.28 -11.58 13.04
C ARG A 455 -9.82 -10.82 11.83
N MET A 456 -10.54 -9.72 12.04
CA MET A 456 -11.03 -8.87 10.94
C MET A 456 -9.87 -8.20 10.18
N SER A 457 -8.87 -7.70 10.90
CA SER A 457 -7.66 -7.15 10.28
C SER A 457 -6.95 -8.20 9.41
N LEU A 458 -6.86 -9.45 9.89
CA LEU A 458 -6.25 -10.55 9.14
C LEU A 458 -7.05 -10.94 7.90
N ILE A 459 -8.39 -10.97 7.98
CA ILE A 459 -9.25 -11.19 6.81
C ILE A 459 -9.03 -10.10 5.76
N SER A 460 -8.95 -8.84 6.20
CA SER A 460 -8.69 -7.71 5.32
C SER A 460 -7.33 -7.83 4.61
N GLN A 461 -6.27 -8.17 5.35
CA GLN A 461 -4.94 -8.40 4.79
C GLN A 461 -4.90 -9.59 3.83
N ALA A 462 -5.61 -10.67 4.16
CA ALA A 462 -5.72 -11.85 3.31
C ALA A 462 -6.41 -11.56 1.98
N SER A 463 -7.41 -10.67 1.95
CA SER A 463 -8.13 -10.29 0.72
C SER A 463 -7.18 -9.63 -0.30
N VAL A 464 -6.11 -9.05 0.17
CA VAL A 464 -5.04 -8.44 -0.66
C VAL A 464 -3.98 -9.48 -0.99
N ALA A 465 -3.42 -10.15 0.02
CA ALA A 465 -2.32 -11.11 -0.17
C ALA A 465 -2.70 -12.35 -0.99
N LEU A 466 -3.95 -12.79 -0.93
CA LEU A 466 -4.44 -13.97 -1.64
C LEU A 466 -5.17 -13.64 -2.94
N SER A 467 -4.98 -12.44 -3.47
CA SER A 467 -5.50 -12.01 -4.77
C SER A 467 -4.51 -12.28 -5.90
N GLN A 468 -5.02 -12.26 -7.12
CA GLN A 468 -4.23 -12.49 -8.33
C GLN A 468 -3.44 -11.26 -8.82
N SER A 469 -3.59 -10.12 -8.16
CA SER A 469 -2.90 -8.86 -8.50
C SER A 469 -1.75 -8.56 -7.55
N PRO A 470 -0.87 -7.60 -7.86
CA PRO A 470 0.06 -7.06 -6.88
C PRO A 470 -0.62 -6.74 -5.56
N SER A 471 -0.03 -7.21 -4.48
CA SER A 471 -0.49 -7.06 -3.10
C SER A 471 0.24 -5.89 -2.45
N PHE A 472 -0.49 -4.98 -1.80
CA PHE A 472 0.08 -3.80 -1.18
C PHE A 472 -0.36 -3.70 0.28
N TRP A 473 0.62 -3.64 1.19
CA TRP A 473 0.42 -3.42 2.62
C TRP A 473 1.10 -2.15 3.07
N ALA A 474 0.44 -1.34 3.88
CA ALA A 474 1.11 -0.27 4.62
C ALA A 474 1.98 -0.87 5.73
N SER A 475 3.15 -0.26 5.97
CA SER A 475 4.08 -0.74 6.98
C SER A 475 3.44 -0.83 8.37
N GLY A 476 3.64 -1.96 9.02
CA GLY A 476 3.12 -2.25 10.34
C GLY A 476 1.67 -2.77 10.38
N THR A 477 0.99 -2.91 9.25
CA THR A 477 -0.39 -3.43 9.24
C THR A 477 -0.47 -4.83 9.85
N GLU A 478 0.50 -5.68 9.59
CA GLU A 478 0.64 -7.03 10.18
C GLU A 478 0.84 -6.98 11.71
N MET A 479 1.40 -5.89 12.22
CA MET A 479 1.62 -5.63 13.65
C MET A 479 0.50 -4.79 14.29
N LEU A 480 -0.63 -4.67 13.66
CA LEU A 480 -1.77 -3.88 14.15
C LEU A 480 -1.44 -2.40 14.37
N ARG A 481 -0.58 -1.83 13.52
CA ARG A 481 -0.12 -0.44 13.67
C ARG A 481 -1.29 0.52 13.79
N SER A 482 -1.22 1.37 14.81
CA SER A 482 -2.16 2.47 15.06
C SER A 482 -1.44 3.81 14.98
N LYS A 483 -2.14 4.81 14.49
CA LYS A 483 -1.74 6.22 14.58
C LYS A 483 -2.67 6.99 15.51
N SER A 484 -3.19 6.31 16.55
CA SER A 484 -4.13 6.89 17.52
C SER A 484 -5.37 7.49 16.84
N LEU A 485 -5.91 6.78 15.85
CA LEU A 485 -7.06 7.14 15.02
C LEU A 485 -6.84 8.33 14.07
N ASP A 486 -5.59 8.76 13.85
CA ASP A 486 -5.29 9.84 12.91
C ASP A 486 -5.58 9.41 11.47
N ARG A 487 -6.47 10.13 10.80
CA ARG A 487 -6.84 9.86 9.40
C ARG A 487 -5.97 10.58 8.38
N ASP A 488 -5.13 11.53 8.83
CA ASP A 488 -4.30 12.35 7.95
C ASP A 488 -3.03 12.78 8.68
N SER A 489 -2.08 11.85 8.79
CA SER A 489 -0.90 12.00 9.64
C SER A 489 0.31 12.66 8.96
N TYR A 490 0.12 13.29 7.80
CA TYR A 490 1.21 13.79 6.97
C TYR A 490 2.20 14.70 7.73
N ASN A 491 1.73 15.42 8.71
CA ASN A 491 2.48 16.37 9.53
C ASN A 491 2.23 16.18 11.04
N SER A 492 1.95 14.94 11.45
CA SER A 492 1.64 14.59 12.85
C SER A 492 2.88 14.17 13.65
N GLY A 493 4.07 14.39 13.11
CA GLY A 493 5.34 14.11 13.79
C GLY A 493 5.65 12.63 14.02
N ASP A 494 6.82 12.36 14.56
CA ASP A 494 7.23 11.01 14.94
C ASP A 494 6.32 10.41 16.00
N TYR A 495 5.76 11.24 16.87
CA TYR A 495 4.93 10.79 17.98
C TYR A 495 3.76 9.91 17.53
N TYR A 496 3.10 10.26 16.42
CA TYR A 496 1.98 9.48 15.85
C TYR A 496 2.40 8.50 14.76
N ASN A 497 3.58 8.68 14.14
CA ASN A 497 3.97 7.96 12.94
C ASN A 497 5.07 6.92 13.15
N ALA A 498 5.91 7.04 14.16
CA ALA A 498 7.02 6.10 14.38
C ALA A 498 6.52 4.67 14.62
N ILE A 499 7.28 3.70 14.13
CA ILE A 499 6.96 2.28 14.24
C ILE A 499 7.76 1.67 15.39
N ASP A 500 7.10 0.92 16.26
CA ASP A 500 7.75 0.09 17.29
C ASP A 500 7.92 -1.35 16.78
N TRP A 501 9.10 -1.63 16.25
CA TRP A 501 9.45 -2.97 15.77
C TRP A 501 9.62 -4.01 16.89
N THR A 502 9.66 -3.57 18.16
CA THR A 502 9.67 -4.50 19.31
C THR A 502 8.31 -5.12 19.61
N MET A 503 7.25 -4.63 18.95
CA MET A 503 5.87 -5.11 19.12
C MET A 503 5.29 -4.95 20.53
N HIS A 504 5.83 -4.03 21.34
CA HIS A 504 5.32 -3.75 22.68
C HIS A 504 4.15 -2.78 22.67
N ASP A 505 4.17 -1.81 21.76
CA ASP A 505 3.17 -0.74 21.65
C ASP A 505 2.79 -0.54 20.18
N ASN A 506 1.52 -0.69 19.86
CA ASN A 506 1.06 -0.49 18.48
C ASN A 506 0.76 0.97 18.10
N GLY A 507 0.84 1.89 19.07
CA GLY A 507 0.53 3.31 18.87
C GLY A 507 -0.89 3.74 19.26
N PHE A 508 -1.77 2.81 19.59
CA PHE A 508 -3.13 3.15 20.06
C PHE A 508 -3.10 3.77 21.46
N GLY A 509 -3.92 4.79 21.68
CA GLY A 509 -4.00 5.45 22.97
C GLY A 509 -2.89 6.48 23.24
N HIS A 510 -2.29 7.03 22.21
CA HIS A 510 -1.28 8.08 22.30
C HIS A 510 -1.86 9.51 22.34
N GLY A 511 -3.10 9.66 22.77
CA GLY A 511 -3.82 10.91 22.78
C GLY A 511 -4.71 11.09 21.57
N LEU A 512 -5.57 12.10 21.59
CA LEU A 512 -6.39 12.47 20.43
C LEU A 512 -5.48 12.90 19.27
N PRO A 513 -5.83 12.53 18.04
CA PRO A 513 -5.06 12.94 16.87
C PRO A 513 -5.26 14.42 16.54
N VAL A 514 -4.39 14.97 15.69
CA VAL A 514 -4.33 16.40 15.36
C VAL A 514 -5.70 17.00 15.08
N LYS A 515 -6.04 18.06 15.80
CA LYS A 515 -7.36 18.71 15.80
C LYS A 515 -7.78 19.23 14.45
N SER A 516 -6.86 19.85 13.71
CA SER A 516 -7.17 20.45 12.40
C SER A 516 -7.69 19.43 11.38
N LYS A 517 -7.34 18.15 11.54
CA LYS A 517 -7.73 17.06 10.65
C LYS A 517 -8.81 16.15 11.23
N ASN A 518 -8.82 15.96 12.55
CA ASN A 518 -9.62 14.94 13.23
C ASN A 518 -10.63 15.51 14.24
N GLY A 519 -10.59 16.81 14.48
CA GLY A 519 -11.36 17.43 15.56
C GLY A 519 -12.87 17.18 15.49
N ALA A 520 -13.44 17.09 14.30
CA ALA A 520 -14.85 16.80 14.09
C ALA A 520 -15.27 15.42 14.61
N ALA A 521 -14.36 14.49 14.70
CA ALA A 521 -14.59 13.12 15.17
C ALA A 521 -14.11 12.86 16.61
N TRP A 522 -13.55 13.85 17.30
CA TRP A 522 -12.98 13.68 18.63
C TRP A 522 -13.97 13.14 19.66
N ASP A 523 -15.24 13.53 19.58
CA ASP A 523 -16.28 13.03 20.51
C ASP A 523 -16.46 11.51 20.40
N HIS A 524 -16.23 10.95 19.22
CA HIS A 524 -16.29 9.50 18.98
C HIS A 524 -14.96 8.81 19.30
N MET A 525 -13.85 9.50 19.10
CA MET A 525 -12.51 8.96 19.34
C MET A 525 -12.18 8.83 20.81
N ARG A 526 -12.58 9.82 21.61
CA ARG A 526 -12.27 9.91 23.04
C ARG A 526 -12.62 8.64 23.81
N PRO A 527 -13.88 8.15 23.77
CA PRO A 527 -14.22 6.93 24.51
C PRO A 527 -13.51 5.68 24.00
N LEU A 528 -13.13 5.62 22.72
CA LEU A 528 -12.35 4.51 22.17
C LEU A 528 -10.92 4.53 22.70
N LEU A 529 -10.26 5.69 22.65
CA LEU A 529 -8.87 5.83 23.10
C LEU A 529 -8.72 5.65 24.62
N GLU A 530 -9.74 5.97 25.41
CA GLU A 530 -9.77 5.75 26.86
C GLU A 530 -9.98 4.27 27.25
N ASN A 531 -10.47 3.46 26.32
CA ASN A 531 -10.79 2.06 26.61
C ASN A 531 -9.53 1.18 26.51
N PRO A 532 -9.00 0.66 27.64
CA PRO A 532 -7.79 -0.16 27.62
C PRO A 532 -7.97 -1.50 26.90
N ASP A 533 -9.21 -1.99 26.75
CA ASP A 533 -9.51 -3.25 26.06
C ASP A 533 -9.31 -3.13 24.54
N LEU A 534 -9.19 -1.90 24.01
CA LEU A 534 -8.95 -1.64 22.59
C LEU A 534 -7.46 -1.50 22.24
N LYS A 535 -6.58 -1.62 23.23
CA LYS A 535 -5.15 -1.66 23.01
C LYS A 535 -4.66 -3.12 22.98
N PRO A 536 -4.10 -3.60 21.85
CA PRO A 536 -3.63 -4.97 21.79
C PRO A 536 -2.41 -5.18 22.69
N SER A 537 -2.32 -6.40 23.26
CA SER A 537 -1.13 -6.82 24.00
C SER A 537 0.04 -7.11 23.05
N PRO A 538 1.29 -7.10 23.56
CA PRO A 538 2.44 -7.53 22.76
C PRO A 538 2.27 -8.92 22.14
N GLU A 539 1.67 -9.86 22.87
CA GLU A 539 1.39 -11.21 22.37
C GLU A 539 0.40 -11.19 21.20
N GLN A 540 -0.66 -10.37 21.28
CA GLN A 540 -1.62 -10.23 20.19
C GLN A 540 -1.00 -9.61 18.94
N ILE A 541 -0.10 -8.64 19.11
CA ILE A 541 0.64 -8.01 18.02
C ILE A 541 1.54 -9.04 17.32
N ASP A 542 2.32 -9.78 18.10
CA ASP A 542 3.22 -10.82 17.58
C ASP A 542 2.45 -11.93 16.86
N THR A 543 1.37 -12.43 17.45
CA THR A 543 0.52 -13.44 16.83
C THR A 543 -0.10 -12.95 15.52
N SER A 544 -0.59 -11.71 15.48
CA SER A 544 -1.11 -11.10 14.25
C SER A 544 -0.04 -11.06 13.15
N SER A 545 1.17 -10.61 13.48
CA SER A 545 2.28 -10.55 12.55
C SER A 545 2.63 -11.93 11.96
N GLU A 546 2.71 -12.95 12.80
CA GLU A 546 3.01 -14.33 12.38
C GLU A 546 1.93 -14.90 11.45
N ILE A 547 0.67 -14.68 11.76
CA ILE A 547 -0.45 -15.16 10.92
C ILE A 547 -0.46 -14.42 9.58
N ALA A 548 -0.25 -13.11 9.59
CA ALA A 548 -0.18 -12.33 8.36
C ALA A 548 0.97 -12.80 7.44
N MET A 549 2.12 -13.14 8.01
CA MET A 549 3.23 -13.70 7.25
C MET A 549 2.90 -15.06 6.62
N ASP A 550 2.03 -15.86 7.23
CA ASP A 550 1.56 -17.11 6.61
C ASP A 550 0.82 -16.86 5.30
N PHE A 551 0.06 -15.77 5.19
CA PHE A 551 -0.57 -15.39 3.91
C PHE A 551 0.45 -15.09 2.82
N LEU A 552 1.56 -14.45 3.17
CA LEU A 552 2.67 -14.23 2.23
C LEU A 552 3.33 -15.54 1.82
N ARG A 553 3.54 -16.47 2.75
CA ARG A 553 4.09 -17.80 2.48
C ARG A 553 3.19 -18.60 1.54
N VAL A 554 1.88 -18.53 1.75
CA VAL A 554 0.90 -19.13 0.82
C VAL A 554 1.04 -18.52 -0.57
N ARG A 555 0.96 -17.19 -0.66
CA ARG A 555 1.04 -16.47 -1.93
C ARG A 555 2.29 -16.83 -2.74
N SER A 556 3.45 -16.90 -2.09
CA SER A 556 4.74 -17.16 -2.75
C SER A 556 5.00 -18.65 -3.00
N SER A 557 4.17 -19.55 -2.47
CA SER A 557 4.39 -21.00 -2.56
C SER A 557 4.11 -21.59 -3.94
N SER A 558 3.26 -20.95 -4.73
CA SER A 558 2.84 -21.46 -6.05
C SER A 558 2.39 -20.32 -6.98
N ARG A 559 2.66 -20.49 -8.26
CA ARG A 559 2.16 -19.60 -9.31
C ARG A 559 0.63 -19.63 -9.45
N LEU A 560 -0.05 -20.59 -8.86
CA LEU A 560 -1.52 -20.62 -8.84
C LEU A 560 -2.10 -19.38 -8.15
N PHE A 561 -1.41 -18.86 -7.13
CA PHE A 561 -1.87 -17.66 -6.40
C PHE A 561 -1.60 -16.35 -7.15
N THR A 562 -0.77 -16.37 -8.19
CA THR A 562 -0.41 -15.23 -9.03
C THR A 562 -0.21 -15.70 -10.47
N LEU A 563 -1.30 -16.02 -11.14
CA LEU A 563 -1.30 -16.64 -12.48
C LEU A 563 -0.68 -15.75 -13.57
N GLY A 564 -0.72 -14.43 -13.40
CA GLY A 564 0.04 -13.49 -14.21
C GLY A 564 -0.66 -13.00 -15.48
N SER A 565 -1.71 -13.66 -15.94
CA SER A 565 -2.45 -13.22 -17.11
C SER A 565 -3.96 -13.30 -16.93
N ALA A 566 -4.67 -12.41 -17.62
CA ALA A 566 -6.14 -12.41 -17.63
C ALA A 566 -6.70 -13.73 -18.18
N ASP A 567 -6.07 -14.30 -19.20
CA ASP A 567 -6.50 -15.57 -19.80
C ASP A 567 -6.41 -16.73 -18.81
N LEU A 568 -5.31 -16.84 -18.06
CA LEU A 568 -5.15 -17.86 -17.03
C LEU A 568 -6.14 -17.67 -15.89
N ILE A 569 -6.37 -16.43 -15.45
CA ILE A 569 -7.36 -16.14 -14.39
C ILE A 569 -8.75 -16.56 -14.85
N ARG A 570 -9.17 -16.15 -16.06
CA ARG A 570 -10.50 -16.52 -16.59
C ARG A 570 -10.70 -18.02 -16.73
N SER A 571 -9.66 -18.76 -17.07
CA SER A 571 -9.75 -20.21 -17.28
C SER A 571 -9.66 -21.02 -15.99
N LYS A 572 -8.98 -20.51 -14.95
CA LYS A 572 -8.62 -21.28 -13.76
C LYS A 572 -9.28 -20.81 -12.47
N VAL A 573 -9.64 -19.53 -12.35
CA VAL A 573 -10.23 -18.99 -11.12
C VAL A 573 -11.75 -18.97 -11.24
N THR A 574 -12.41 -19.63 -10.30
CA THR A 574 -13.87 -19.64 -10.15
C THR A 574 -14.26 -19.38 -8.72
N PHE A 575 -15.52 -18.97 -8.51
CA PHE A 575 -16.12 -18.81 -7.18
C PHE A 575 -17.31 -19.75 -7.05
N PRO A 576 -17.09 -21.05 -6.70
CA PRO A 576 -18.17 -21.99 -6.49
C PRO A 576 -19.14 -21.51 -5.41
N ASN A 577 -20.38 -22.02 -5.45
CA ASN A 577 -21.42 -21.63 -4.51
C ASN A 577 -21.79 -20.14 -4.55
N SER A 578 -21.59 -19.48 -5.69
CA SER A 578 -22.02 -18.08 -5.87
C SER A 578 -23.51 -18.01 -6.21
N GLY A 579 -24.15 -16.88 -5.89
CA GLY A 579 -25.57 -16.63 -6.15
C GLY A 579 -26.43 -16.87 -4.92
N GLU A 580 -27.72 -17.12 -5.12
CA GLU A 580 -28.72 -17.20 -4.05
C GLU A 580 -28.48 -18.35 -3.03
N GLY A 581 -27.77 -19.38 -3.43
CA GLY A 581 -27.45 -20.54 -2.57
C GLY A 581 -26.16 -20.38 -1.76
N ALA A 582 -25.46 -19.28 -1.87
CA ALA A 582 -24.23 -19.01 -1.15
C ALA A 582 -24.49 -18.80 0.36
N VAL A 583 -23.51 -19.18 1.18
CA VAL A 583 -23.55 -18.86 2.61
C VAL A 583 -23.07 -17.42 2.80
N ASP A 584 -23.94 -16.59 3.39
CA ASP A 584 -23.61 -15.17 3.65
C ASP A 584 -22.32 -15.06 4.49
N GLY A 585 -21.49 -14.08 4.16
CA GLY A 585 -20.22 -13.83 4.85
C GLY A 585 -19.07 -14.73 4.42
N THR A 586 -19.27 -15.62 3.45
CA THR A 586 -18.21 -16.50 2.93
C THR A 586 -17.83 -16.15 1.49
N ILE A 587 -16.55 -16.36 1.18
CA ILE A 587 -16.06 -16.39 -0.20
C ILE A 587 -15.32 -17.70 -0.39
N ILE A 588 -15.68 -18.45 -1.43
CA ILE A 588 -14.99 -19.65 -1.84
C ILE A 588 -14.37 -19.41 -3.20
N MET A 589 -13.05 -19.44 -3.26
CA MET A 589 -12.29 -19.25 -4.51
C MET A 589 -11.56 -20.56 -4.83
N LEU A 590 -11.81 -21.10 -6.00
CA LEU A 590 -11.12 -22.27 -6.53
C LEU A 590 -10.19 -21.84 -7.66
N ILE A 591 -8.92 -22.23 -7.56
CA ILE A 591 -7.93 -22.11 -8.62
C ILE A 591 -7.66 -23.53 -9.13
N ASN A 592 -8.19 -23.87 -10.30
CA ASN A 592 -8.18 -25.22 -10.83
C ASN A 592 -7.03 -25.44 -11.82
N ASP A 593 -6.18 -26.42 -11.52
CA ASP A 593 -5.03 -26.75 -12.38
C ASP A 593 -5.02 -28.25 -12.77
N GLU A 594 -6.15 -28.95 -12.62
CA GLU A 594 -6.29 -30.35 -13.01
C GLU A 594 -5.96 -30.58 -14.49
N ALA A 595 -5.54 -31.79 -14.81
CA ALA A 595 -5.37 -32.24 -16.18
C ALA A 595 -6.65 -31.99 -17.01
N GLY A 596 -6.51 -31.25 -18.11
CA GLY A 596 -7.64 -30.79 -18.95
C GLY A 596 -8.20 -29.42 -18.65
N ALA A 597 -7.72 -28.74 -17.59
CA ALA A 597 -8.06 -27.35 -17.27
C ALA A 597 -7.18 -26.32 -18.01
N GLY A 598 -6.66 -26.67 -19.17
CA GLY A 598 -5.74 -25.83 -19.96
C GLY A 598 -4.27 -26.09 -19.61
N THR A 599 -3.44 -25.05 -19.70
CA THR A 599 -2.00 -25.15 -19.41
C THR A 599 -1.78 -25.51 -17.94
N ASP A 600 -0.98 -26.53 -17.69
CA ASP A 600 -0.50 -26.87 -16.34
C ASP A 600 0.45 -25.74 -15.86
N VAL A 601 0.08 -25.08 -14.79
CA VAL A 601 0.81 -23.94 -14.22
C VAL A 601 1.76 -24.40 -13.11
N ASP A 602 1.32 -25.35 -12.29
CA ASP A 602 2.12 -25.90 -11.20
C ASP A 602 2.07 -27.43 -11.21
N ALA A 603 3.10 -28.06 -11.75
CA ALA A 603 3.21 -29.51 -11.90
C ALA A 603 3.10 -30.32 -10.57
N LYS A 604 3.06 -29.65 -9.41
CA LYS A 604 2.91 -30.29 -8.09
C LYS A 604 1.49 -30.20 -7.54
N LEU A 605 0.64 -29.34 -8.12
CA LEU A 605 -0.68 -29.05 -7.61
C LEU A 605 -1.75 -29.17 -8.69
N ASP A 606 -2.83 -29.88 -8.40
CA ASP A 606 -4.03 -29.88 -9.24
C ASP A 606 -5.01 -28.75 -8.89
N GLY A 607 -4.78 -28.06 -7.79
CA GLY A 607 -5.62 -26.92 -7.42
C GLY A 607 -5.35 -26.35 -6.04
N ALA A 608 -5.89 -25.15 -5.85
CA ALA A 608 -5.94 -24.46 -4.57
C ALA A 608 -7.36 -23.98 -4.29
N LEU A 609 -7.78 -24.07 -3.03
CA LEU A 609 -9.09 -23.66 -2.54
C LEU A 609 -8.88 -22.63 -1.43
N VAL A 610 -9.32 -21.40 -1.64
CA VAL A 610 -9.22 -20.33 -0.65
C VAL A 610 -10.60 -20.02 -0.14
N VAL A 611 -10.81 -20.16 1.16
CA VAL A 611 -12.11 -19.95 1.80
C VAL A 611 -12.00 -18.86 2.86
N PHE A 612 -12.74 -17.78 2.63
CA PHE A 612 -12.92 -16.69 3.59
C PHE A 612 -14.21 -16.92 4.36
N ASN A 613 -14.14 -16.95 5.67
CA ASN A 613 -15.31 -16.91 6.53
C ASN A 613 -15.25 -15.66 7.43
N ALA A 614 -15.95 -14.60 7.02
CA ALA A 614 -16.04 -13.34 7.75
C ALA A 614 -17.20 -13.31 8.75
N SER A 615 -17.93 -14.42 8.92
CA SER A 615 -19.00 -14.53 9.89
C SER A 615 -18.49 -14.88 11.30
N GLY A 616 -19.34 -14.69 12.30
CA GLY A 616 -19.04 -15.02 13.70
C GLY A 616 -19.20 -16.50 14.07
N GLU A 617 -19.55 -17.35 13.10
CA GLU A 617 -19.82 -18.77 13.31
C GLU A 617 -18.93 -19.62 12.40
N SER A 618 -18.62 -20.84 12.84
CA SER A 618 -17.99 -21.84 11.98
C SER A 618 -18.95 -22.22 10.85
N VAL A 619 -18.44 -22.32 9.64
CA VAL A 619 -19.25 -22.68 8.45
C VAL A 619 -18.78 -24.02 7.90
N THR A 620 -19.76 -24.89 7.65
CA THR A 620 -19.55 -26.15 6.90
C THR A 620 -20.49 -26.14 5.70
N THR A 621 -19.92 -26.24 4.49
CA THR A 621 -20.71 -26.23 3.27
C THR A 621 -20.10 -27.15 2.21
N ALA A 622 -20.95 -27.86 1.47
CA ALA A 622 -20.51 -28.60 0.29
C ALA A 622 -20.14 -27.62 -0.82
N VAL A 623 -18.97 -27.79 -1.38
CA VAL A 623 -18.48 -26.95 -2.48
C VAL A 623 -18.82 -27.61 -3.80
N GLU A 624 -19.49 -26.86 -4.66
CA GLU A 624 -19.92 -27.35 -5.97
C GLU A 624 -18.74 -27.91 -6.78
N GLY A 625 -18.90 -29.14 -7.27
CA GLY A 625 -17.91 -29.79 -8.12
C GLY A 625 -16.70 -30.40 -7.42
N LEU A 626 -16.61 -30.35 -6.09
CA LEU A 626 -15.43 -30.82 -5.37
C LEU A 626 -15.60 -32.20 -4.69
N SER A 627 -16.75 -32.84 -4.80
CA SER A 627 -16.92 -34.21 -4.29
C SER A 627 -15.94 -35.16 -4.99
N GLY A 628 -15.19 -35.94 -4.21
CA GLY A 628 -14.18 -36.87 -4.72
C GLY A 628 -12.76 -36.25 -4.87
N ARG A 629 -12.62 -34.94 -4.79
CA ARG A 629 -11.30 -34.29 -4.80
C ARG A 629 -10.69 -34.32 -3.39
N VAL A 630 -9.36 -34.31 -3.32
CA VAL A 630 -8.63 -34.41 -2.04
C VAL A 630 -7.86 -33.13 -1.80
N PHE A 631 -8.41 -32.25 -0.99
CA PHE A 631 -7.76 -31.02 -0.54
C PHE A 631 -7.26 -31.18 0.89
N LYS A 632 -6.09 -30.61 1.18
CA LYS A 632 -5.50 -30.56 2.52
C LYS A 632 -5.16 -29.11 2.87
N LEU A 633 -5.29 -28.77 4.16
CA LEU A 633 -4.87 -27.45 4.64
C LEU A 633 -3.43 -27.17 4.21
N HIS A 634 -3.21 -25.97 3.63
CA HIS A 634 -1.90 -25.55 3.13
C HIS A 634 -0.85 -25.66 4.24
N GLU A 635 0.34 -26.15 3.88
CA GLU A 635 1.43 -26.42 4.83
C GLU A 635 1.79 -25.19 5.69
N ALA A 636 1.79 -23.99 5.10
CA ALA A 636 2.08 -22.75 5.82
C ALA A 636 1.08 -22.49 6.95
N GLN A 637 -0.19 -22.86 6.79
CA GLN A 637 -1.20 -22.73 7.85
C GLN A 637 -1.23 -23.94 8.78
N ALA A 638 -1.06 -25.14 8.27
CA ALA A 638 -1.02 -26.36 9.07
C ALA A 638 0.15 -26.35 10.08
N ASN A 639 1.28 -25.78 9.70
CA ASN A 639 2.48 -25.66 10.53
C ASN A 639 2.68 -24.23 11.09
N GLY A 640 1.75 -23.32 10.82
CA GLY A 640 1.83 -21.93 11.24
C GLY A 640 1.39 -21.68 12.69
N SER A 641 1.32 -20.41 13.05
CA SER A 641 1.01 -19.96 14.42
C SER A 641 -0.48 -19.79 14.70
N ASP A 642 -1.33 -19.87 13.68
CA ASP A 642 -2.78 -19.74 13.85
C ASP A 642 -3.43 -21.06 14.28
N GLU A 643 -3.63 -21.24 15.58
CA GLU A 643 -4.28 -22.43 16.10
C GLU A 643 -5.76 -22.54 15.65
N THR A 644 -6.41 -21.43 15.36
CA THR A 644 -7.81 -21.44 14.92
C THR A 644 -7.95 -22.03 13.50
N VAL A 645 -7.09 -21.66 12.56
CA VAL A 645 -7.18 -22.17 11.18
C VAL A 645 -6.87 -23.65 11.09
N LYS A 646 -6.12 -24.21 12.03
CA LYS A 646 -5.84 -25.65 12.11
C LYS A 646 -7.10 -26.48 12.35
N GLY A 647 -8.18 -25.87 12.81
CA GLY A 647 -9.51 -26.47 12.90
C GLY A 647 -10.28 -26.54 11.58
N ALA A 648 -9.75 -25.95 10.51
CA ALA A 648 -10.35 -26.04 9.19
C ALA A 648 -10.12 -27.45 8.58
N SER A 649 -11.09 -27.95 7.83
CA SER A 649 -11.01 -29.26 7.22
C SER A 649 -11.77 -29.36 5.91
N PHE A 650 -11.40 -30.34 5.10
CA PHE A 650 -12.08 -30.70 3.86
C PHE A 650 -12.42 -32.18 3.84
N ASP A 651 -13.70 -32.49 3.58
CA ASP A 651 -14.18 -33.86 3.43
C ASP A 651 -14.25 -34.24 1.95
N ALA A 652 -13.32 -35.06 1.50
CA ALA A 652 -13.22 -35.48 0.10
C ALA A 652 -14.47 -36.26 -0.37
N LYS A 653 -15.15 -36.96 0.51
CA LYS A 653 -16.33 -37.76 0.15
C LYS A 653 -17.50 -36.89 -0.26
N THR A 654 -17.73 -35.81 0.46
CA THR A 654 -18.87 -34.90 0.24
C THR A 654 -18.48 -33.64 -0.52
N GLY A 655 -17.19 -33.36 -0.63
CA GLY A 655 -16.69 -32.08 -1.15
C GLY A 655 -16.97 -30.92 -0.20
N SER A 656 -17.20 -31.20 1.09
CA SER A 656 -17.53 -30.16 2.07
C SER A 656 -16.31 -29.58 2.73
N VAL A 657 -16.30 -28.24 2.88
CA VAL A 657 -15.28 -27.51 3.61
C VAL A 657 -15.84 -27.01 4.94
N THR A 658 -15.05 -27.08 5.99
CA THR A 658 -15.35 -26.47 7.30
C THR A 658 -14.29 -25.43 7.60
N VAL A 659 -14.73 -24.21 7.89
CA VAL A 659 -13.83 -23.08 8.24
C VAL A 659 -14.35 -22.41 9.51
N PRO A 660 -13.50 -22.26 10.54
CA PRO A 660 -13.86 -21.55 11.77
C PRO A 660 -14.31 -20.12 11.52
N ALA A 661 -14.99 -19.54 12.51
CA ALA A 661 -15.39 -18.13 12.47
C ALA A 661 -14.20 -17.19 12.26
N ARG A 662 -14.42 -16.10 11.52
CA ARG A 662 -13.43 -15.02 11.29
C ARG A 662 -12.06 -15.54 10.85
N THR A 663 -12.06 -16.46 9.89
CA THR A 663 -10.85 -17.18 9.46
C THR A 663 -10.78 -17.28 7.95
N VAL A 664 -9.56 -17.24 7.43
CA VAL A 664 -9.25 -17.55 6.03
C VAL A 664 -8.43 -18.83 6.00
N ALA A 665 -8.94 -19.86 5.33
CA ALA A 665 -8.27 -21.15 5.19
C ALA A 665 -7.91 -21.41 3.73
N VAL A 666 -6.70 -21.89 3.50
CA VAL A 666 -6.22 -22.27 2.17
C VAL A 666 -5.94 -23.77 2.15
N PHE A 667 -6.50 -24.43 1.14
CA PHE A 667 -6.28 -25.85 0.92
C PHE A 667 -5.63 -26.07 -0.44
N THR A 668 -4.81 -27.10 -0.55
CA THR A 668 -4.19 -27.48 -1.82
C THR A 668 -4.49 -28.94 -2.13
N GLN A 669 -4.63 -29.24 -3.42
CA GLN A 669 -4.71 -30.58 -3.94
C GLN A 669 -3.40 -30.91 -4.66
N ALA A 670 -2.71 -31.96 -4.23
CA ALA A 670 -1.52 -32.43 -4.92
C ALA A 670 -1.87 -33.05 -6.28
N ALA A 671 -0.97 -32.92 -7.26
CA ALA A 671 -1.07 -33.52 -8.58
C ALA A 671 -0.96 -35.06 -8.56
#